data_6adaa30089bc74f70908217d994bf427
#
_entry.id   6adaa30089bc74f70908217d994bf427
#
_cell.length_a   1.000
_cell.length_b   1.000
_cell.length_c   1.000
_cell.angle_alpha   90.00
_cell.angle_beta   90.00
_cell.angle_gamma   90.00
#
_symmetry.space_group_name_H-M   'P 1'
#
loop_
_entity.id
_entity.type
_entity.pdbx_description
1 polymer ?
#
loop_
_entity_poly.entity_id
_entity_poly.type
_entity_poly.pdbx_seq_one_letter_code
_entity_poly.pdbx_strand_id
1 'polypeptide(L)'
;MKEQWQGFKGSKWQDEVDVRDFIQNNYKPYDGDESFLEGPTESTNTLWGKLQKLQKEERAKGGVLDMETEVVSSLTAYGPGYLDKDLEKVVGLQTDKPLKRAFMPYGGIRMSEEACETYGYKPSEKLHEIFTKYHKTHNDAVFSAYTPEMRLARRNKIVTGLPDTYGRGRIVGDYRRVALYGIDYLIEQKQKDFAYCGDGTMSDDVIRQREELAEQIKALKEMKVMAASYGYDISQPAKNSLEAVQWLYFGYLAAIKTQNGAAMSVGRISTFLDIYFERDLENGVFTESEIQEIVDHITMKFRMVKFARIPSYNQLFSGDPVWATLDIGGLGMDGRSMVTKTCFRFLHTLENMGPSPEPNLTVLYSSNLPEPFKKYASKVSIDTSSVQYENDDVMRPVWGDDYAVCCCVSATQTGKEMQFFGARANLAKCLLYAINGGVDEKTKVQVGPEYKPITSEYLDYDEVMHKYDIMMDWLSGLYVNILNLIQYMHDKYYYEASQMALIDTDVRRTFATGIAGFSHVVDSLSAIKYAKVKTIRDEDGLVVDYEIEGDFPRYGNDDDRADEIAVWLLKTFMRKIEKHHTYRDSEPTTSILTITSNVVYGKATGALPDGRKAGEPLSPGANPAYGAEQNGLLASLNSVAKLPYEYALDGISNTQTINPDALGHSEEERVNNLVNVLDGYFDQGAHHLNVNVFGVEKLKDAMEHPEKEEYANFTIRVSGYAVKFIDLTREQQLDVISRTCHKSL
;
A
#
# COMPACT_ATOMS: atom_id res chain seq x y z
N MET A 1 26.58 4.61 29.34
CA MET A 1 25.91 3.73 28.36
C MET A 1 24.89 2.91 29.12
N LYS A 2 23.65 2.82 28.63
CA LYS A 2 22.64 1.93 29.22
C LYS A 2 23.09 0.48 29.07
N GLU A 3 22.85 -0.37 30.07
CA GLU A 3 23.27 -1.78 30.04
C GLU A 3 22.72 -2.52 28.81
N GLN A 4 21.49 -2.21 28.41
CA GLN A 4 20.83 -2.78 27.25
C GLN A 4 21.53 -2.44 25.92
N TRP A 5 22.30 -1.35 25.89
CA TRP A 5 23.07 -0.90 24.71
C TRP A 5 24.50 -1.42 24.69
N GLN A 6 24.84 -2.27 25.65
CA GLN A 6 26.19 -2.84 25.69
C GLN A 6 26.49 -3.65 24.42
N GLY A 7 27.63 -3.39 23.82
CA GLY A 7 28.06 -4.02 22.57
C GLY A 7 27.66 -3.25 21.30
N PHE A 8 26.80 -2.25 21.37
CA PHE A 8 26.42 -1.41 20.23
C PHE A 8 27.34 -0.20 20.08
N LYS A 9 27.58 0.22 18.83
CA LYS A 9 28.45 1.31 18.42
C LYS A 9 27.65 2.56 18.02
N GLY A 10 28.38 3.68 17.94
CA GLY A 10 27.83 4.97 17.58
C GLY A 10 27.58 5.86 18.78
N SER A 11 27.27 7.13 18.54
CA SER A 11 27.07 8.11 19.59
C SER A 11 25.80 8.92 19.41
N LYS A 12 25.49 9.35 18.21
CA LYS A 12 24.35 10.25 17.94
C LYS A 12 23.02 9.65 18.40
N TRP A 13 22.74 8.39 18.06
CA TRP A 13 21.53 7.70 18.49
C TRP A 13 21.42 7.50 20.03
N GLN A 14 22.54 7.61 20.75
CA GLN A 14 22.53 7.52 22.22
C GLN A 14 22.11 8.83 22.90
N ASP A 15 22.27 9.95 22.21
CA ASP A 15 21.98 11.30 22.73
C ASP A 15 20.62 11.81 22.26
N GLU A 16 20.19 11.41 21.05
CA GLU A 16 18.91 11.79 20.43
C GLU A 16 18.23 10.60 19.74
N VAL A 17 16.97 10.75 19.35
CA VAL A 17 16.25 9.71 18.61
C VAL A 17 16.73 9.67 17.17
N ASP A 18 17.62 8.73 16.85
CA ASP A 18 18.15 8.51 15.50
C ASP A 18 18.40 7.01 15.23
N VAL A 19 17.33 6.30 14.81
CA VAL A 19 17.40 4.87 14.49
C VAL A 19 18.31 4.61 13.28
N ARG A 20 18.34 5.53 12.31
CA ARG A 20 19.22 5.40 11.16
C ARG A 20 20.71 5.39 11.57
N ASP A 21 21.13 6.31 12.46
CA ASP A 21 22.50 6.33 12.97
C ASP A 21 22.85 5.03 13.71
N PHE A 22 21.91 4.49 14.50
CA PHE A 22 22.08 3.18 15.13
C PHE A 22 22.32 2.07 14.11
N ILE A 23 21.47 1.99 13.06
CA ILE A 23 21.58 0.98 12.03
C ILE A 23 22.92 1.11 11.31
N GLN A 24 23.26 2.28 10.80
CA GLN A 24 24.47 2.51 10.00
C GLN A 24 25.77 2.21 10.74
N ASN A 25 25.79 2.33 12.06
CA ASN A 25 26.96 2.02 12.89
C ASN A 25 27.05 0.55 13.33
N ASN A 26 25.95 -0.22 13.23
CA ASN A 26 25.91 -1.54 13.88
C ASN A 26 25.58 -2.71 12.95
N TYR A 27 24.88 -2.48 11.80
CA TYR A 27 24.54 -3.59 10.93
C TYR A 27 25.79 -4.16 10.22
N LYS A 28 25.74 -5.43 9.88
CA LYS A 28 26.77 -6.13 9.10
C LYS A 28 26.13 -6.60 7.79
N PRO A 29 26.59 -6.12 6.62
CA PRO A 29 26.16 -6.68 5.34
C PRO A 29 26.42 -8.17 5.27
N TYR A 30 25.51 -8.89 4.62
CA TYR A 30 25.65 -10.32 4.35
C TYR A 30 25.63 -10.55 2.83
N ASP A 31 26.67 -11.20 2.33
CA ASP A 31 26.88 -11.51 0.91
C ASP A 31 26.90 -13.03 0.62
N GLY A 32 26.62 -13.85 1.65
CA GLY A 32 26.47 -15.30 1.53
C GLY A 32 25.09 -15.70 1.02
N ASP A 33 24.84 -17.00 1.01
CA ASP A 33 23.62 -17.63 0.53
C ASP A 33 22.67 -18.06 1.67
N GLU A 34 21.60 -18.74 1.33
CA GLU A 34 20.53 -19.21 2.23
C GLU A 34 20.91 -20.45 3.07
N SER A 35 22.12 -20.98 2.94
CA SER A 35 22.52 -22.26 3.56
C SER A 35 22.51 -22.27 5.10
N PHE A 36 22.49 -21.09 5.74
CA PHE A 36 22.40 -20.96 7.20
C PHE A 36 20.95 -21.10 7.73
N LEU A 37 19.95 -21.01 6.86
CA LEU A 37 18.55 -21.03 7.25
C LEU A 37 18.12 -22.36 7.82
N GLU A 38 17.32 -22.32 8.87
CA GLU A 38 16.75 -23.49 9.53
C GLU A 38 15.26 -23.63 9.17
N GLY A 39 14.77 -24.87 9.13
CA GLY A 39 13.36 -25.16 8.92
C GLY A 39 12.46 -24.69 10.07
N PRO A 40 11.14 -24.76 9.90
CA PRO A 40 10.19 -24.34 10.93
C PRO A 40 10.27 -25.24 12.16
N THR A 41 10.19 -24.65 13.35
CA THR A 41 10.11 -25.42 14.59
C THR A 41 8.76 -26.11 14.73
N GLU A 42 8.66 -27.08 15.67
CA GLU A 42 7.38 -27.73 16.01
C GLU A 42 6.34 -26.70 16.48
N SER A 43 6.77 -25.68 17.24
CA SER A 43 5.91 -24.58 17.69
C SER A 43 5.37 -23.78 16.52
N THR A 44 6.24 -23.39 15.56
CA THR A 44 5.83 -22.72 14.32
C THR A 44 4.79 -23.54 13.55
N ASN A 45 5.05 -24.83 13.33
CA ASN A 45 4.13 -25.72 12.62
C ASN A 45 2.77 -25.85 13.32
N THR A 46 2.78 -25.98 14.65
CA THR A 46 1.55 -26.10 15.45
C THR A 46 0.73 -24.83 15.40
N LEU A 47 1.35 -23.66 15.61
CA LEU A 47 0.67 -22.36 15.55
C LEU A 47 0.14 -22.07 14.15
N TRP A 48 0.94 -22.33 13.12
CA TRP A 48 0.51 -22.16 11.75
C TRP A 48 -0.69 -23.04 11.39
N GLY A 49 -0.67 -24.31 11.79
CA GLY A 49 -1.81 -25.21 11.61
C GLY A 49 -3.09 -24.73 12.32
N LYS A 50 -2.98 -24.16 13.53
CA LYS A 50 -4.11 -23.53 14.23
C LYS A 50 -4.64 -22.33 13.47
N LEU A 51 -3.77 -21.46 12.99
CA LEU A 51 -4.18 -20.28 12.23
C LEU A 51 -4.84 -20.64 10.91
N GLN A 52 -4.29 -21.60 10.16
CA GLN A 52 -4.90 -22.11 8.93
C GLN A 52 -6.32 -22.67 9.17
N LYS A 53 -6.53 -23.38 10.28
CA LYS A 53 -7.86 -23.88 10.65
C LYS A 53 -8.84 -22.72 10.87
N LEU A 54 -8.44 -21.69 11.61
CA LEU A 54 -9.28 -20.50 11.84
C LEU A 54 -9.59 -19.75 10.54
N GLN A 55 -8.61 -19.63 9.64
CA GLN A 55 -8.82 -18.99 8.32
C GLN A 55 -9.77 -19.82 7.44
N LYS A 56 -9.75 -21.14 7.53
CA LYS A 56 -10.70 -22.01 6.84
C LYS A 56 -12.11 -21.84 7.40
N GLU A 57 -12.27 -21.73 8.71
CA GLU A 57 -13.54 -21.45 9.39
C GLU A 57 -14.05 -20.04 9.03
N GLU A 58 -13.19 -19.03 9.00
CA GLU A 58 -13.51 -17.66 8.55
C GLU A 58 -14.09 -17.66 7.14
N ARG A 59 -13.44 -18.36 6.21
CA ARG A 59 -13.93 -18.50 4.83
C ARG A 59 -15.28 -19.19 4.76
N ALA A 60 -15.47 -20.27 5.52
CA ALA A 60 -16.73 -21.00 5.57
C ALA A 60 -17.90 -20.16 6.11
N LYS A 61 -17.60 -19.15 6.94
CA LYS A 61 -18.55 -18.16 7.45
C LYS A 61 -18.77 -16.94 6.54
N GLY A 62 -18.23 -16.95 5.31
CA GLY A 62 -18.40 -15.83 4.38
C GLY A 62 -17.36 -14.72 4.52
N GLY A 63 -16.20 -15.00 5.13
CA GLY A 63 -15.04 -14.10 5.19
C GLY A 63 -14.85 -13.34 6.51
N VAL A 64 -15.72 -13.56 7.52
CA VAL A 64 -15.56 -13.00 8.86
C VAL A 64 -15.83 -14.09 9.91
N LEU A 65 -14.83 -14.36 10.74
CA LEU A 65 -14.93 -15.38 11.79
C LEU A 65 -15.74 -14.91 12.99
N ASP A 66 -15.45 -13.71 13.48
CA ASP A 66 -16.06 -13.05 14.63
C ASP A 66 -15.92 -11.53 14.55
N MET A 67 -16.82 -10.78 15.16
CA MET A 67 -16.82 -9.32 15.20
C MET A 67 -17.14 -8.79 16.59
N GLU A 68 -16.47 -7.70 16.97
CA GLU A 68 -16.81 -6.93 18.16
C GLU A 68 -18.03 -6.04 17.89
N THR A 69 -18.94 -5.94 18.86
CA THR A 69 -20.19 -5.16 18.75
C THR A 69 -20.45 -4.26 19.95
N GLU A 70 -19.72 -4.44 21.06
CA GLU A 70 -20.00 -3.78 22.34
C GLU A 70 -18.90 -2.81 22.77
N VAL A 71 -17.67 -2.98 22.26
CA VAL A 71 -16.51 -2.23 22.70
C VAL A 71 -15.85 -1.55 21.51
N VAL A 72 -15.63 -0.24 21.60
CA VAL A 72 -14.85 0.51 20.62
C VAL A 72 -13.37 0.21 20.80
N SER A 73 -12.69 -0.08 19.71
CA SER A 73 -11.26 -0.40 19.74
C SER A 73 -10.40 0.79 20.23
N SER A 74 -9.50 0.48 21.11
CA SER A 74 -8.44 1.40 21.61
C SER A 74 -7.27 0.56 22.11
N LEU A 75 -6.18 1.21 22.52
CA LEU A 75 -5.00 0.49 23.03
C LEU A 75 -5.34 -0.40 24.22
N THR A 76 -6.27 0.01 25.07
CA THR A 76 -6.62 -0.65 26.34
C THR A 76 -8.04 -1.23 26.35
N ALA A 77 -8.71 -1.29 25.20
CA ALA A 77 -10.11 -1.74 25.12
C ALA A 77 -10.31 -3.23 25.43
N TYR A 78 -9.28 -4.05 25.14
CA TYR A 78 -9.37 -5.50 25.27
C TYR A 78 -8.37 -6.02 26.30
N GLY A 79 -8.72 -7.11 26.98
CA GLY A 79 -7.75 -7.93 27.69
C GLY A 79 -6.77 -8.62 26.72
N PRO A 80 -5.72 -9.27 27.25
CA PRO A 80 -4.71 -9.92 26.42
C PRO A 80 -5.30 -11.11 25.66
N GLY A 81 -5.14 -11.09 24.32
CA GLY A 81 -5.55 -12.16 23.42
C GLY A 81 -4.34 -12.95 22.88
N TYR A 82 -4.54 -14.23 22.63
CA TYR A 82 -3.52 -15.15 22.14
C TYR A 82 -4.09 -16.08 21.07
N LEU A 83 -3.24 -16.51 20.15
CA LEU A 83 -3.52 -17.68 19.30
C LEU A 83 -3.32 -18.95 20.12
N ASP A 84 -2.19 -19.02 20.84
CA ASP A 84 -1.86 -20.05 21.84
C ASP A 84 -0.84 -19.48 22.83
N LYS A 85 -1.27 -19.22 24.06
CA LYS A 85 -0.46 -18.55 25.08
C LYS A 85 0.84 -19.30 25.41
N ASP A 86 0.81 -20.62 25.34
CA ASP A 86 1.93 -21.46 25.78
C ASP A 86 2.99 -21.64 24.69
N LEU A 87 2.62 -21.44 23.42
CA LEU A 87 3.49 -21.65 22.26
C LEU A 87 4.02 -20.37 21.63
N GLU A 88 3.29 -19.26 21.73
CA GLU A 88 3.67 -18.00 21.09
C GLU A 88 4.95 -17.41 21.68
N LYS A 89 5.94 -17.10 20.86
CA LYS A 89 7.10 -16.29 21.25
C LYS A 89 6.78 -14.79 21.18
N VAL A 90 6.02 -14.36 20.17
CA VAL A 90 5.56 -12.99 20.02
C VAL A 90 4.07 -12.94 20.35
N VAL A 91 3.69 -12.17 21.37
CA VAL A 91 2.32 -12.09 21.86
C VAL A 91 1.63 -10.79 21.48
N GLY A 92 0.32 -10.82 21.46
CA GLY A 92 -0.53 -9.67 21.21
C GLY A 92 -1.46 -9.87 20.02
N LEU A 93 -2.73 -9.55 20.20
CA LEU A 93 -3.77 -9.57 19.16
C LEU A 93 -4.46 -8.22 19.06
N GLN A 94 -5.04 -7.96 17.91
CA GLN A 94 -5.83 -6.74 17.63
C GLN A 94 -7.04 -6.63 18.59
N THR A 95 -7.64 -7.77 18.94
CA THR A 95 -8.72 -7.90 19.92
C THR A 95 -8.36 -8.97 20.97
N ASP A 96 -9.31 -9.43 21.73
CA ASP A 96 -9.16 -10.50 22.74
C ASP A 96 -9.12 -11.92 22.15
N LYS A 97 -9.44 -12.07 20.84
CA LYS A 97 -9.48 -13.37 20.15
C LYS A 97 -8.85 -13.32 18.76
N PRO A 98 -8.25 -14.43 18.28
CA PRO A 98 -7.71 -14.51 16.93
C PRO A 98 -8.80 -14.27 15.88
N LEU A 99 -8.47 -13.46 14.87
CA LEU A 99 -9.33 -13.11 13.73
C LEU A 99 -10.69 -12.47 14.10
N LYS A 100 -10.93 -12.13 15.36
CA LYS A 100 -12.08 -11.30 15.75
C LYS A 100 -11.82 -9.85 15.32
N ARG A 101 -12.72 -9.29 14.50
CA ARG A 101 -12.61 -7.96 13.96
C ARG A 101 -13.00 -6.90 14.98
N ALA A 102 -12.22 -5.84 15.08
CA ALA A 102 -12.48 -4.72 16.00
C ALA A 102 -13.61 -3.83 15.49
N PHE A 103 -14.37 -3.23 16.41
CA PHE A 103 -15.34 -2.18 16.10
C PHE A 103 -14.66 -0.81 16.19
N MET A 104 -14.59 -0.08 15.06
CA MET A 104 -13.81 1.14 14.89
C MET A 104 -14.64 2.25 14.23
N PRO A 105 -15.56 2.91 14.95
CA PRO A 105 -16.52 3.84 14.37
C PRO A 105 -16.00 5.26 14.16
N TYR A 106 -14.76 5.58 14.56
CA TYR A 106 -14.23 6.94 14.46
C TYR A 106 -14.20 7.49 13.03
N GLY A 107 -13.92 6.63 12.04
CA GLY A 107 -14.00 6.97 10.62
C GLY A 107 -15.43 7.19 10.15
N GLY A 108 -16.39 6.40 10.64
CA GLY A 108 -17.81 6.50 10.33
C GLY A 108 -18.64 5.41 11.00
N ILE A 109 -19.59 5.79 11.86
CA ILE A 109 -20.44 4.84 12.58
C ILE A 109 -21.27 3.99 11.61
N ARG A 110 -21.86 4.59 10.60
CA ARG A 110 -22.68 3.91 9.60
C ARG A 110 -21.91 2.76 8.92
N MET A 111 -20.64 2.99 8.60
CA MET A 111 -19.79 1.99 7.95
C MET A 111 -19.50 0.81 8.89
N SER A 112 -19.28 1.08 10.17
CA SER A 112 -19.01 0.04 11.18
C SER A 112 -20.25 -0.80 11.46
N GLU A 113 -21.42 -0.17 11.50
CA GLU A 113 -22.71 -0.86 11.68
C GLU A 113 -23.07 -1.70 10.46
N GLU A 114 -22.94 -1.15 9.25
CA GLU A 114 -23.18 -1.87 8.00
C GLU A 114 -22.25 -3.09 7.88
N ALA A 115 -20.99 -2.97 8.32
CA ALA A 115 -20.08 -4.11 8.35
C ALA A 115 -20.55 -5.20 9.33
N CYS A 116 -21.01 -4.84 10.53
CA CYS A 116 -21.59 -5.80 11.48
C CYS A 116 -22.81 -6.51 10.88
N GLU A 117 -23.76 -5.74 10.40
CA GLU A 117 -25.04 -6.27 9.86
C GLU A 117 -24.82 -7.18 8.65
N THR A 118 -23.87 -6.83 7.76
CA THR A 118 -23.53 -7.63 6.58
C THR A 118 -23.11 -9.05 6.95
N TYR A 119 -22.42 -9.21 8.07
CA TYR A 119 -21.94 -10.53 8.53
C TYR A 119 -22.82 -11.14 9.63
N GLY A 120 -24.01 -10.59 9.86
CA GLY A 120 -25.02 -11.15 10.76
C GLY A 120 -24.81 -10.80 12.24
N TYR A 121 -24.04 -9.75 12.53
CA TYR A 121 -23.81 -9.24 13.90
C TYR A 121 -24.69 -8.01 14.15
N LYS A 122 -25.18 -7.87 15.38
CA LYS A 122 -25.98 -6.69 15.78
C LYS A 122 -25.10 -5.74 16.61
N PRO A 123 -24.80 -4.52 16.11
CA PRO A 123 -24.04 -3.54 16.86
C PRO A 123 -24.84 -2.99 18.04
N SER A 124 -24.11 -2.51 19.07
CA SER A 124 -24.68 -1.94 20.29
C SER A 124 -25.43 -0.63 20.03
N GLU A 125 -26.69 -0.58 20.47
CA GLU A 125 -27.51 0.65 20.42
C GLU A 125 -26.88 1.81 21.20
N LYS A 126 -26.17 1.50 22.30
CA LYS A 126 -25.45 2.49 23.08
C LYS A 126 -24.30 3.13 22.28
N LEU A 127 -23.54 2.33 21.52
CA LEU A 127 -22.49 2.84 20.65
C LEU A 127 -23.07 3.70 19.53
N HIS A 128 -24.16 3.26 18.90
CA HIS A 128 -24.90 4.08 17.93
C HIS A 128 -25.25 5.45 18.52
N GLU A 129 -25.84 5.49 19.69
CA GLU A 129 -26.19 6.76 20.36
C GLU A 129 -24.98 7.65 20.62
N ILE A 130 -23.89 7.09 21.13
CA ILE A 130 -22.64 7.85 21.39
C ILE A 130 -22.12 8.50 20.12
N PHE A 131 -22.01 7.74 19.02
CA PHE A 131 -21.41 8.20 17.77
C PHE A 131 -22.36 8.98 16.84
N THR A 132 -23.62 9.09 17.19
CA THR A 132 -24.60 9.93 16.46
C THR A 132 -24.99 11.19 17.22
N LYS A 133 -24.94 11.18 18.55
CA LYS A 133 -25.36 12.32 19.37
C LYS A 133 -24.22 13.09 20.02
N TYR A 134 -23.14 12.40 20.44
CA TYR A 134 -22.11 13.01 21.29
C TYR A 134 -20.73 13.07 20.63
N HIS A 135 -20.46 12.23 19.65
CA HIS A 135 -19.17 12.18 18.95
C HIS A 135 -19.37 12.35 17.45
N LYS A 136 -18.71 13.35 16.88
CA LYS A 136 -18.72 13.56 15.42
C LYS A 136 -17.63 12.71 14.77
N THR A 137 -18.01 11.85 13.83
CA THR A 137 -17.06 11.04 13.09
C THR A 137 -16.38 11.82 11.96
N HIS A 138 -15.25 11.31 11.49
CA HIS A 138 -14.57 11.86 10.32
C HIS A 138 -15.50 11.91 9.10
N ASN A 139 -16.23 10.83 8.83
CA ASN A 139 -17.18 10.74 7.71
C ASN A 139 -18.27 11.82 7.80
N ASP A 140 -18.90 11.99 8.97
CA ASP A 140 -19.92 13.02 9.16
C ASP A 140 -19.36 14.43 8.92
N ALA A 141 -18.14 14.68 9.40
CA ALA A 141 -17.46 15.95 9.22
C ALA A 141 -17.19 16.26 7.74
N VAL A 142 -16.64 15.30 7.00
CA VAL A 142 -16.36 15.42 5.57
C VAL A 142 -17.65 15.67 4.79
N PHE A 143 -18.67 14.83 4.98
CA PHE A 143 -19.92 14.96 4.24
C PHE A 143 -20.71 16.23 4.60
N SER A 144 -20.59 16.74 5.82
CA SER A 144 -21.22 18.01 6.19
C SER A 144 -20.58 19.22 5.48
N ALA A 145 -19.33 19.11 5.05
CA ALA A 145 -18.55 20.21 4.47
C ALA A 145 -18.39 20.10 2.94
N TYR A 146 -18.68 18.98 2.31
CA TYR A 146 -18.60 18.83 0.86
C TYR A 146 -19.51 19.83 0.14
N THR A 147 -18.97 20.52 -0.86
CA THR A 147 -19.76 21.33 -1.79
C THR A 147 -20.64 20.45 -2.70
N PRO A 148 -21.67 21.00 -3.34
CA PRO A 148 -22.45 20.27 -4.35
C PRO A 148 -21.59 19.70 -5.48
N GLU A 149 -20.60 20.44 -5.95
CA GLU A 149 -19.66 20.04 -7.00
C GLU A 149 -18.80 18.82 -6.55
N MET A 150 -18.24 18.87 -5.34
CA MET A 150 -17.48 17.75 -4.76
C MET A 150 -18.32 16.48 -4.64
N ARG A 151 -19.59 16.62 -4.21
CA ARG A 151 -20.52 15.48 -4.12
C ARG A 151 -20.83 14.90 -5.49
N LEU A 152 -20.98 15.77 -6.49
CA LEU A 152 -21.28 15.37 -7.86
C LEU A 152 -20.09 14.62 -8.48
N ALA A 153 -18.87 15.14 -8.32
CA ALA A 153 -17.65 14.50 -8.78
C ALA A 153 -17.45 13.11 -8.14
N ARG A 154 -17.66 13.00 -6.82
CA ARG A 154 -17.59 11.73 -6.09
C ARG A 154 -18.62 10.72 -6.58
N ARG A 155 -19.89 11.16 -6.76
CA ARG A 155 -20.98 10.30 -7.24
C ARG A 155 -20.71 9.73 -8.62
N ASN A 156 -20.18 10.54 -9.51
CA ASN A 156 -19.88 10.16 -10.90
C ASN A 156 -18.49 9.53 -11.08
N LYS A 157 -17.76 9.29 -9.99
CA LYS A 157 -16.47 8.57 -10.00
C LYS A 157 -15.37 9.22 -10.84
N ILE A 158 -15.44 10.53 -11.10
CA ILE A 158 -14.31 11.25 -11.69
C ILE A 158 -13.19 11.48 -10.65
N VAL A 159 -13.58 11.63 -9.38
CA VAL A 159 -12.68 11.47 -8.22
C VAL A 159 -13.22 10.30 -7.39
N THR A 160 -12.35 9.35 -7.08
CA THR A 160 -12.77 8.06 -6.54
C THR A 160 -11.75 7.45 -5.57
N GLY A 161 -12.16 6.45 -4.76
CA GLY A 161 -11.30 5.84 -3.74
C GLY A 161 -10.98 6.78 -2.58
N LEU A 162 -11.82 7.77 -2.32
CA LEU A 162 -11.61 8.81 -1.32
C LEU A 162 -11.60 8.24 0.10
N PRO A 163 -10.62 8.63 0.96
CA PRO A 163 -10.56 8.21 2.36
C PRO A 163 -11.50 9.05 3.23
N ASP A 164 -12.74 9.19 2.82
CA ASP A 164 -13.78 9.97 3.51
C ASP A 164 -14.61 9.13 4.50
N THR A 165 -14.38 7.82 4.54
CA THR A 165 -15.13 6.86 5.38
C THR A 165 -14.25 5.92 6.21
N TYR A 166 -12.94 5.97 6.04
CA TYR A 166 -11.96 5.12 6.73
C TYR A 166 -10.70 5.92 7.07
N GLY A 167 -9.76 5.33 7.82
CA GLY A 167 -8.51 5.99 8.20
C GLY A 167 -7.55 6.17 7.02
N ARG A 168 -6.60 7.07 7.16
CA ARG A 168 -5.61 7.40 6.10
C ARG A 168 -4.73 6.21 5.72
N GLY A 169 -4.19 5.49 6.72
CA GLY A 169 -3.34 4.33 6.50
C GLY A 169 -1.99 4.60 5.83
N ARG A 170 -1.57 5.84 5.70
CA ARG A 170 -0.30 6.23 5.06
C ARG A 170 0.70 6.86 6.04
N ILE A 171 0.65 6.37 7.29
CA ILE A 171 1.61 6.71 8.34
C ILE A 171 2.32 5.43 8.73
N VAL A 172 3.64 5.42 8.62
CA VAL A 172 4.49 4.34 9.13
C VAL A 172 5.17 4.86 10.38
N GLY A 173 4.66 4.45 11.56
CA GLY A 173 5.35 4.74 12.80
C GLY A 173 6.72 4.06 12.82
N ASP A 174 7.73 4.73 13.36
CA ASP A 174 9.02 4.06 13.56
C ASP A 174 8.96 3.14 14.79
N TYR A 175 8.38 1.97 14.61
CA TYR A 175 8.18 0.96 15.65
C TYR A 175 9.49 0.47 16.28
N ARG A 176 10.61 0.63 15.58
CA ARG A 176 11.98 0.30 16.05
C ARG A 176 12.38 1.16 17.25
N ARG A 177 11.82 2.39 17.34
CA ARG A 177 12.07 3.30 18.49
C ARG A 177 11.68 2.68 19.81
N VAL A 178 10.60 1.91 19.85
CA VAL A 178 10.13 1.25 21.07
C VAL A 178 11.18 0.25 21.58
N ALA A 179 11.77 -0.53 20.66
CA ALA A 179 12.81 -1.49 21.00
C ALA A 179 14.12 -0.81 21.43
N LEU A 180 14.55 0.21 20.68
CA LEU A 180 15.86 0.84 20.90
C LEU A 180 15.90 1.73 22.15
N TYR A 181 14.81 2.48 22.42
CA TYR A 181 14.79 3.52 23.47
C TYR A 181 13.92 3.17 24.67
N GLY A 182 12.88 2.37 24.48
CA GLY A 182 11.81 2.20 25.47
C GLY A 182 10.86 3.40 25.53
N ILE A 183 9.66 3.16 26.02
CA ILE A 183 8.59 4.17 26.00
C ILE A 183 8.87 5.36 26.91
N ASP A 184 9.52 5.18 28.06
CA ASP A 184 9.77 6.31 28.99
C ASP A 184 10.68 7.37 28.37
N TYR A 185 11.71 6.94 27.64
CA TYR A 185 12.56 7.87 26.91
C TYR A 185 11.78 8.62 25.81
N LEU A 186 10.92 7.92 25.07
CA LEU A 186 10.11 8.56 24.02
C LEU A 186 9.10 9.56 24.61
N ILE A 187 8.49 9.27 25.77
CA ILE A 187 7.63 10.21 26.49
C ILE A 187 8.43 11.45 26.89
N GLU A 188 9.63 11.27 27.45
CA GLU A 188 10.51 12.38 27.84
C GLU A 188 10.84 13.30 26.64
N GLN A 189 11.15 12.72 25.47
CA GLN A 189 11.41 13.51 24.26
C GLN A 189 10.17 14.31 23.82
N LYS A 190 9.00 13.68 23.77
CA LYS A 190 7.75 14.37 23.41
C LYS A 190 7.35 15.44 24.44
N GLN A 191 7.67 15.25 25.71
CA GLN A 191 7.48 16.29 26.75
C GLN A 191 8.42 17.48 26.55
N LYS A 192 9.68 17.24 26.14
CA LYS A 192 10.59 18.32 25.76
C LYS A 192 10.05 19.10 24.56
N ASP A 193 9.62 18.40 23.51
CA ASP A 193 9.02 19.03 22.34
C ASP A 193 7.78 19.85 22.70
N PHE A 194 6.93 19.34 23.59
CA PHE A 194 5.76 20.05 24.08
C PHE A 194 6.13 21.33 24.87
N ALA A 195 7.19 21.28 25.65
CA ALA A 195 7.68 22.44 26.43
C ALA A 195 8.23 23.56 25.52
N TYR A 196 8.86 23.19 24.42
CA TYR A 196 9.49 24.13 23.46
C TYR A 196 8.59 24.45 22.25
N CYS A 197 7.38 23.93 22.17
CA CYS A 197 6.47 24.14 21.05
C CYS A 197 6.07 25.62 20.92
N GLY A 198 6.47 26.22 19.80
CA GLY A 198 6.20 27.64 19.48
C GLY A 198 7.11 28.62 20.22
N ASP A 199 6.94 29.89 19.88
CA ASP A 199 7.67 31.04 20.44
C ASP A 199 6.95 31.69 21.65
N GLY A 200 5.94 31.03 22.20
CA GLY A 200 5.05 31.55 23.22
C GLY A 200 3.76 32.16 22.67
N THR A 201 3.64 32.35 21.36
CA THR A 201 2.40 32.80 20.69
C THR A 201 1.49 31.58 20.45
N MET A 202 0.23 31.69 20.88
CA MET A 202 -0.79 30.67 20.65
C MET A 202 -1.51 30.91 19.31
N SER A 203 -0.79 30.72 18.20
CA SER A 203 -1.41 30.65 16.88
C SER A 203 -2.15 29.32 16.70
N ASP A 204 -3.01 29.22 15.69
CA ASP A 204 -3.76 28.00 15.39
C ASP A 204 -2.85 26.80 15.20
N ASP A 205 -1.71 26.98 14.53
CA ASP A 205 -0.73 25.92 14.28
C ASP A 205 -0.05 25.47 15.60
N VAL A 206 0.34 26.41 16.45
CA VAL A 206 0.95 26.09 17.77
C VAL A 206 -0.05 25.40 18.68
N ILE A 207 -1.30 25.86 18.72
CA ILE A 207 -2.36 25.20 19.51
C ILE A 207 -2.56 23.78 19.03
N ARG A 208 -2.67 23.58 17.69
CA ARG A 208 -2.85 22.25 17.09
C ARG A 208 -1.67 21.33 17.38
N GLN A 209 -0.44 21.79 17.22
CA GLN A 209 0.76 21.00 17.52
C GLN A 209 0.83 20.59 18.99
N ARG A 210 0.46 21.48 19.91
CA ARG A 210 0.41 21.16 21.35
C ARG A 210 -0.65 20.11 21.66
N GLU A 211 -1.83 20.21 21.06
CA GLU A 211 -2.89 19.21 21.19
C GLU A 211 -2.41 17.85 20.66
N GLU A 212 -1.82 17.80 19.47
CA GLU A 212 -1.25 16.58 18.90
C GLU A 212 -0.19 15.93 19.80
N LEU A 213 0.74 16.73 20.33
CA LEU A 213 1.76 16.23 21.26
C LEU A 213 1.17 15.68 22.56
N ALA A 214 0.14 16.33 23.10
CA ALA A 214 -0.56 15.84 24.28
C ALA A 214 -1.23 14.48 24.02
N GLU A 215 -1.85 14.31 22.87
CA GLU A 215 -2.45 13.03 22.44
C GLU A 215 -1.39 11.95 22.19
N GLN A 216 -0.24 12.29 21.59
CA GLN A 216 0.89 11.39 21.39
C GLN A 216 1.46 10.90 22.74
N ILE A 217 1.67 11.79 23.70
CA ILE A 217 2.14 11.44 25.06
C ILE A 217 1.13 10.50 25.74
N LYS A 218 -0.17 10.77 25.60
CA LYS A 218 -1.22 9.89 26.12
C LYS A 218 -1.14 8.50 25.47
N ALA A 219 -1.02 8.42 24.14
CA ALA A 219 -0.92 7.16 23.40
C ALA A 219 0.30 6.33 23.85
N LEU A 220 1.46 6.96 24.05
CA LEU A 220 2.65 6.28 24.57
C LEU A 220 2.41 5.69 25.97
N LYS A 221 1.73 6.43 26.87
CA LYS A 221 1.36 5.92 28.21
C LYS A 221 0.39 4.74 28.12
N GLU A 222 -0.60 4.80 27.25
CA GLU A 222 -1.55 3.71 27.03
C GLU A 222 -0.87 2.48 26.40
N MET A 223 0.17 2.67 25.58
CA MET A 223 0.99 1.59 25.01
C MET A 223 1.70 0.79 26.12
N LYS A 224 2.20 1.45 27.16
CA LYS A 224 2.74 0.77 28.36
C LYS A 224 1.68 -0.06 29.08
N VAL A 225 0.46 0.48 29.24
CA VAL A 225 -0.65 -0.25 29.88
C VAL A 225 -1.02 -1.48 29.06
N MET A 226 -1.09 -1.36 27.73
CA MET A 226 -1.33 -2.47 26.83
C MET A 226 -0.27 -3.56 26.98
N ALA A 227 1.01 -3.22 26.91
CA ALA A 227 2.10 -4.17 27.06
C ALA A 227 2.10 -4.86 28.44
N ALA A 228 1.81 -4.11 29.51
CA ALA A 228 1.71 -4.63 30.87
C ALA A 228 0.59 -5.67 31.02
N SER A 229 -0.51 -5.56 30.25
CA SER A 229 -1.57 -6.56 30.25
C SER A 229 -1.10 -7.94 29.74
N TYR A 230 -0.07 -7.96 28.89
CA TYR A 230 0.62 -9.18 28.42
C TYR A 230 1.79 -9.61 29.32
N GLY A 231 2.06 -8.89 30.42
CA GLY A 231 3.13 -9.18 31.34
C GLY A 231 4.49 -8.57 31.00
N TYR A 232 4.53 -7.61 30.05
CA TYR A 232 5.77 -6.95 29.61
C TYR A 232 5.87 -5.50 30.08
N ASP A 233 7.08 -5.10 30.46
CA ASP A 233 7.42 -3.70 30.77
C ASP A 233 8.29 -3.14 29.62
N ILE A 234 7.66 -2.35 28.75
CA ILE A 234 8.33 -1.67 27.62
C ILE A 234 8.83 -0.27 27.97
N SER A 235 8.92 0.08 29.25
CA SER A 235 9.43 1.38 29.69
C SER A 235 10.91 1.60 29.35
N GLN A 236 11.70 0.52 29.31
CA GLN A 236 13.13 0.52 29.02
C GLN A 236 13.46 -0.13 27.67
N PRO A 237 14.65 0.16 27.11
CA PRO A 237 15.11 -0.52 25.87
C PRO A 237 15.06 -2.03 25.98
N ALA A 238 14.84 -2.71 24.83
CA ALA A 238 14.90 -4.15 24.71
C ALA A 238 16.31 -4.68 25.05
N LYS A 239 16.37 -5.81 25.78
CA LYS A 239 17.63 -6.41 26.26
C LYS A 239 18.19 -7.42 25.29
N ASN A 240 17.33 -8.11 24.55
CA ASN A 240 17.70 -9.22 23.65
C ASN A 240 16.80 -9.24 22.42
N SER A 241 17.07 -10.19 21.53
CA SER A 241 16.37 -10.38 20.26
C SER A 241 14.86 -10.55 20.41
N LEU A 242 14.39 -11.35 21.35
CA LEU A 242 12.96 -11.57 21.57
C LEU A 242 12.26 -10.30 22.07
N GLU A 243 12.86 -9.61 23.03
CA GLU A 243 12.33 -8.32 23.49
C GLU A 243 12.33 -7.27 22.38
N ALA A 244 13.38 -7.20 21.55
CA ALA A 244 13.43 -6.25 20.44
C ALA A 244 12.26 -6.45 19.47
N VAL A 245 11.95 -7.68 19.10
CA VAL A 245 10.82 -8.02 18.24
C VAL A 245 9.49 -7.73 18.96
N GLN A 246 9.35 -8.09 20.22
CA GLN A 246 8.13 -7.90 20.98
C GLN A 246 7.82 -6.41 21.24
N TRP A 247 8.83 -5.58 21.57
CA TRP A 247 8.68 -4.13 21.76
C TRP A 247 8.26 -3.45 20.46
N LEU A 248 8.95 -3.78 19.37
CA LEU A 248 8.60 -3.31 18.03
C LEU A 248 7.16 -3.69 17.67
N TYR A 249 6.78 -4.95 17.94
CA TYR A 249 5.44 -5.42 17.66
C TYR A 249 4.38 -4.72 18.50
N PHE A 250 4.64 -4.38 19.78
CA PHE A 250 3.70 -3.60 20.58
C PHE A 250 3.47 -2.20 19.99
N GLY A 251 4.50 -1.56 19.43
CA GLY A 251 4.34 -0.31 18.68
C GLY A 251 3.41 -0.48 17.47
N TYR A 252 3.59 -1.54 16.70
CA TYR A 252 2.74 -1.87 15.57
C TYR A 252 1.31 -2.27 16.02
N LEU A 253 1.20 -3.03 17.09
CA LEU A 253 -0.09 -3.43 17.66
C LEU A 253 -0.92 -2.21 18.11
N ALA A 254 -0.28 -1.20 18.67
CA ALA A 254 -0.94 0.06 19.01
C ALA A 254 -1.53 0.75 17.79
N ALA A 255 -0.80 0.74 16.67
CA ALA A 255 -1.28 1.29 15.40
C ALA A 255 -2.53 0.56 14.89
N ILE A 256 -2.51 -0.79 14.83
CA ILE A 256 -3.64 -1.56 14.32
C ILE A 256 -4.87 -1.57 15.25
N LYS A 257 -4.71 -1.25 16.52
CA LYS A 257 -5.81 -1.09 17.48
C LYS A 257 -6.50 0.27 17.37
N THR A 258 -5.85 1.29 16.83
CA THR A 258 -6.35 2.68 16.81
C THR A 258 -6.61 3.19 15.40
N GLN A 259 -6.08 2.54 14.37
CA GLN A 259 -6.22 2.94 12.97
C GLN A 259 -7.11 1.95 12.21
N ASN A 260 -8.12 2.45 11.52
CA ASN A 260 -8.94 1.68 10.56
C ASN A 260 -8.51 2.04 9.13
N GLY A 261 -7.21 1.88 8.87
CA GLY A 261 -6.60 2.32 7.64
C GLY A 261 -6.66 1.32 6.50
N ALA A 262 -6.41 1.83 5.31
CA ALA A 262 -6.18 1.02 4.14
C ALA A 262 -4.78 0.39 4.17
N ALA A 263 -3.81 0.94 4.91
CA ALA A 263 -2.45 0.42 4.97
C ALA A 263 -1.89 0.44 6.38
N MET A 264 -1.42 -0.72 6.82
CA MET A 264 -0.78 -0.91 8.12
C MET A 264 0.66 -1.39 7.91
N SER A 265 1.46 -0.57 7.21
CA SER A 265 2.84 -0.90 6.83
C SER A 265 3.74 -1.04 8.06
N VAL A 266 4.65 -2.01 7.98
CA VAL A 266 5.60 -2.35 9.05
C VAL A 266 6.91 -1.57 8.88
N GLY A 267 7.32 -1.35 7.64
CA GLY A 267 8.53 -0.66 7.26
C GLY A 267 9.79 -1.55 7.26
N ARG A 268 10.94 -0.91 7.28
CA ARG A 268 12.25 -1.58 7.22
C ARG A 268 12.68 -2.02 8.62
N ILE A 269 12.30 -3.23 9.00
CA ILE A 269 12.66 -3.81 10.32
C ILE A 269 13.78 -4.86 10.24
N SER A 270 14.03 -5.43 9.05
CA SER A 270 14.96 -6.54 8.86
C SER A 270 16.39 -6.21 9.27
N THR A 271 16.96 -5.14 8.71
CA THR A 271 18.33 -4.72 9.00
C THR A 271 18.50 -4.25 10.45
N PHE A 272 17.46 -3.63 11.03
CA PHE A 272 17.45 -3.24 12.45
C PHE A 272 17.47 -4.45 13.38
N LEU A 273 16.58 -5.41 13.17
CA LEU A 273 16.48 -6.61 14.02
C LEU A 273 17.71 -7.50 13.91
N ASP A 274 18.32 -7.55 12.72
CA ASP A 274 19.55 -8.31 12.48
C ASP A 274 20.67 -7.95 13.45
N ILE A 275 20.77 -6.68 13.84
CA ILE A 275 21.79 -6.19 14.79
C ILE A 275 21.62 -6.89 16.15
N TYR A 276 20.40 -7.05 16.63
CA TYR A 276 20.11 -7.78 17.87
C TYR A 276 20.32 -9.28 17.70
N PHE A 277 19.89 -9.85 16.58
CA PHE A 277 19.98 -11.27 16.30
C PHE A 277 21.43 -11.74 16.22
N GLU A 278 22.26 -11.05 15.44
CA GLU A 278 23.68 -11.42 15.30
C GLU A 278 24.44 -11.26 16.62
N ARG A 279 24.19 -10.20 17.40
CA ARG A 279 24.77 -10.06 18.74
C ARG A 279 24.43 -11.24 19.64
N ASP A 280 23.17 -11.63 19.66
CA ASP A 280 22.69 -12.67 20.58
C ASP A 280 23.07 -14.07 20.11
N LEU A 281 23.19 -14.31 18.79
CA LEU A 281 23.77 -15.52 18.21
C LEU A 281 25.26 -15.66 18.57
N GLU A 282 26.04 -14.59 18.37
CA GLU A 282 27.47 -14.54 18.72
C GLU A 282 27.70 -14.80 20.22
N ASN A 283 26.80 -14.35 21.08
CA ASN A 283 26.88 -14.53 22.54
C ASN A 283 26.24 -15.85 23.02
N GLY A 284 25.66 -16.67 22.12
CA GLY A 284 25.02 -17.94 22.47
C GLY A 284 23.73 -17.77 23.28
N VAL A 285 23.07 -16.62 23.20
CA VAL A 285 21.78 -16.34 23.86
C VAL A 285 20.63 -17.07 23.14
N PHE A 286 20.71 -17.11 21.81
CA PHE A 286 19.77 -17.82 20.94
C PHE A 286 20.53 -18.67 19.92
N THR A 287 19.87 -19.70 19.39
CA THR A 287 20.27 -20.48 18.22
C THR A 287 19.62 -19.90 16.95
N GLU A 288 20.12 -20.26 15.78
CA GLU A 288 19.52 -19.85 14.49
C GLU A 288 18.05 -20.31 14.39
N SER A 289 17.75 -21.55 14.82
CA SER A 289 16.38 -22.09 14.84
C SER A 289 15.44 -21.28 15.73
N GLU A 290 15.90 -20.79 16.89
CA GLU A 290 15.11 -19.93 17.78
C GLU A 290 14.89 -18.53 17.21
N ILE A 291 15.89 -17.98 16.51
CA ILE A 291 15.74 -16.69 15.80
C ILE A 291 14.73 -16.83 14.65
N GLN A 292 14.82 -17.91 13.86
CA GLN A 292 13.85 -18.15 12.78
C GLN A 292 12.43 -18.34 13.36
N GLU A 293 12.28 -19.04 14.49
CA GLU A 293 10.99 -19.18 15.19
C GLU A 293 10.39 -17.80 15.57
N ILE A 294 11.20 -16.87 16.08
CA ILE A 294 10.75 -15.53 16.43
C ILE A 294 10.29 -14.77 15.16
N VAL A 295 11.03 -14.89 14.05
CA VAL A 295 10.69 -14.27 12.77
C VAL A 295 9.41 -14.87 12.17
N ASP A 296 9.23 -16.17 12.26
CA ASP A 296 8.01 -16.85 11.82
C ASP A 296 6.80 -16.38 12.66
N HIS A 297 6.95 -16.28 13.98
CA HIS A 297 5.87 -15.89 14.88
C HIS A 297 5.43 -14.44 14.69
N ILE A 298 6.35 -13.47 14.50
CA ILE A 298 5.94 -12.11 14.18
C ILE A 298 5.26 -12.05 12.81
N THR A 299 5.71 -12.81 11.84
CA THR A 299 5.10 -12.92 10.52
C THR A 299 3.66 -13.45 10.62
N MET A 300 3.39 -14.45 11.47
CA MET A 300 2.03 -14.90 11.75
C MET A 300 1.16 -13.78 12.32
N LYS A 301 1.70 -12.91 13.18
CA LYS A 301 0.96 -11.75 13.70
C LYS A 301 0.49 -10.82 12.58
N PHE A 302 1.35 -10.51 11.62
CA PHE A 302 0.97 -9.71 10.45
C PHE A 302 -0.12 -10.40 9.61
N ARG A 303 -0.11 -11.73 9.49
CA ARG A 303 -1.14 -12.51 8.80
C ARG A 303 -2.49 -12.55 9.52
N MET A 304 -2.55 -12.17 10.80
CA MET A 304 -3.77 -12.16 11.60
C MET A 304 -4.47 -10.80 11.67
N VAL A 305 -3.84 -9.73 11.18
CA VAL A 305 -4.46 -8.39 11.18
C VAL A 305 -5.67 -8.36 10.25
N LYS A 306 -6.82 -7.97 10.79
CA LYS A 306 -8.09 -7.92 10.08
C LYS A 306 -8.93 -6.72 10.51
N PHE A 307 -9.58 -6.06 9.55
CA PHE A 307 -10.51 -4.96 9.81
C PHE A 307 -11.93 -5.33 9.40
N ALA A 308 -12.92 -4.79 10.09
CA ALA A 308 -14.31 -4.90 9.69
C ALA A 308 -14.57 -4.00 8.48
N ARG A 309 -15.03 -4.56 7.37
CA ARG A 309 -15.24 -3.83 6.11
C ARG A 309 -16.56 -4.18 5.48
N ILE A 310 -17.17 -3.19 4.84
CA ILE A 310 -18.42 -3.33 4.10
C ILE A 310 -18.17 -3.91 2.70
N PRO A 311 -19.20 -4.51 2.06
CA PRO A 311 -19.07 -5.09 0.72
C PRO A 311 -18.55 -4.11 -0.33
N SER A 312 -18.98 -2.85 -0.29
CA SER A 312 -18.51 -1.83 -1.23
C SER A 312 -17.00 -1.53 -1.10
N TYR A 313 -16.45 -1.63 0.10
CA TYR A 313 -14.99 -1.55 0.30
C TYR A 313 -14.28 -2.76 -0.33
N ASN A 314 -14.82 -3.96 -0.14
CA ASN A 314 -14.26 -5.17 -0.71
C ASN A 314 -14.35 -5.22 -2.25
N GLN A 315 -15.28 -4.49 -2.87
CA GLN A 315 -15.29 -4.29 -4.32
C GLN A 315 -14.13 -3.39 -4.81
N LEU A 316 -13.76 -2.40 -3.99
CA LEU A 316 -12.63 -1.50 -4.31
C LEU A 316 -11.28 -2.17 -4.05
N PHE A 317 -11.15 -2.86 -2.91
CA PHE A 317 -9.89 -3.39 -2.39
C PHE A 317 -10.06 -4.88 -2.06
N SER A 318 -10.13 -5.70 -3.09
CA SER A 318 -10.42 -7.13 -2.95
C SER A 318 -9.36 -7.89 -2.18
N GLY A 319 -9.79 -9.01 -1.60
CA GLY A 319 -8.94 -9.94 -0.88
C GLY A 319 -8.69 -9.52 0.57
N ASP A 320 -9.44 -8.54 1.09
CA ASP A 320 -9.34 -8.06 2.47
C ASP A 320 -7.92 -7.62 2.88
N PRO A 321 -7.21 -6.80 2.05
CA PRO A 321 -5.82 -6.46 2.29
C PRO A 321 -5.67 -5.52 3.48
N VAL A 322 -4.56 -5.62 4.19
CA VAL A 322 -4.14 -4.66 5.22
C VAL A 322 -2.87 -3.92 4.83
N TRP A 323 -2.20 -4.37 3.78
CA TRP A 323 -0.94 -3.82 3.29
C TRP A 323 0.09 -3.65 4.42
N ALA A 324 0.35 -4.75 5.13
CA ALA A 324 1.42 -4.83 6.12
C ALA A 324 2.76 -4.93 5.40
N THR A 325 3.14 -3.86 4.69
CA THR A 325 4.34 -3.83 3.85
C THR A 325 5.59 -3.87 4.72
N LEU A 326 6.45 -4.81 4.42
CA LEU A 326 7.71 -5.06 5.12
C LEU A 326 8.87 -5.03 4.12
N ASP A 327 9.81 -4.14 4.33
CA ASP A 327 10.88 -3.83 3.39
C ASP A 327 12.17 -4.56 3.76
N ILE A 328 12.83 -5.15 2.75
CA ILE A 328 14.12 -5.84 2.87
C ILE A 328 15.08 -5.42 1.78
N GLY A 329 16.38 -5.53 2.02
CA GLY A 329 17.42 -5.20 1.04
C GLY A 329 17.73 -3.71 0.96
N GLY A 330 18.05 -3.23 -0.23
CA GLY A 330 18.48 -1.87 -0.50
C GLY A 330 19.95 -1.61 -0.23
N LEU A 331 20.39 -0.39 -0.51
CA LEU A 331 21.76 0.10 -0.28
C LEU A 331 21.76 1.28 0.69
N GLY A 332 22.86 1.45 1.43
CA GLY A 332 23.14 2.67 2.16
C GLY A 332 23.52 3.84 1.25
N MET A 333 23.45 5.07 1.76
CA MET A 333 23.95 6.25 1.03
C MET A 333 25.45 6.19 0.75
N ASP A 334 26.18 5.37 1.49
CA ASP A 334 27.62 5.07 1.28
C ASP A 334 27.88 3.92 0.30
N GLY A 335 26.82 3.34 -0.28
CA GLY A 335 26.87 2.25 -1.25
C GLY A 335 27.02 0.85 -0.65
N ARG A 336 27.09 0.71 0.70
CA ARG A 336 27.08 -0.62 1.32
C ARG A 336 25.74 -1.30 1.14
N SER A 337 25.74 -2.60 0.87
CA SER A 337 24.52 -3.39 0.88
C SER A 337 23.87 -3.39 2.26
N MET A 338 22.57 -3.15 2.33
CA MET A 338 21.76 -3.30 3.55
C MET A 338 21.10 -4.68 3.64
N VAL A 339 21.45 -5.59 2.76
CA VAL A 339 21.08 -7.00 2.87
C VAL A 339 21.78 -7.60 4.09
N THR A 340 21.01 -8.22 4.97
CA THR A 340 21.47 -8.94 6.15
C THR A 340 20.87 -10.34 6.14
N LYS A 341 21.32 -11.23 7.02
CA LYS A 341 20.73 -12.56 7.18
C LYS A 341 19.24 -12.51 7.48
N THR A 342 18.77 -11.47 8.18
CA THR A 342 17.33 -11.31 8.49
C THR A 342 16.50 -10.99 7.25
N CYS A 343 17.06 -10.43 6.18
CA CYS A 343 16.39 -10.35 4.89
C CYS A 343 16.05 -11.75 4.35
N PHE A 344 16.98 -12.68 4.43
CA PHE A 344 16.77 -14.10 4.08
C PHE A 344 15.74 -14.76 5.01
N ARG A 345 15.83 -14.52 6.34
CA ARG A 345 14.89 -15.09 7.32
C ARG A 345 13.45 -14.69 7.05
N PHE A 346 13.19 -13.44 6.64
CA PHE A 346 11.84 -13.02 6.26
C PHE A 346 11.37 -13.65 4.94
N LEU A 347 12.22 -13.77 3.93
CA LEU A 347 11.90 -14.54 2.71
C LEU A 347 11.57 -15.99 3.04
N HIS A 348 12.33 -16.59 3.94
CA HIS A 348 12.18 -17.99 4.36
C HIS A 348 10.86 -18.29 5.09
N THR A 349 10.20 -17.27 5.66
CA THR A 349 8.85 -17.45 6.23
C THR A 349 7.83 -17.91 5.19
N LEU A 350 8.04 -17.59 3.91
CA LEU A 350 7.21 -18.03 2.80
C LEU A 350 7.44 -19.51 2.45
N GLU A 351 8.61 -20.06 2.73
CA GLU A 351 8.89 -21.50 2.64
C GLU A 351 8.36 -22.23 3.88
N ASN A 352 8.59 -21.70 5.09
CA ASN A 352 8.18 -22.31 6.34
C ASN A 352 6.64 -22.37 6.52
N MET A 353 5.92 -21.36 6.04
CA MET A 353 4.48 -21.22 6.24
C MET A 353 3.68 -21.10 4.93
N GLY A 354 4.33 -21.20 3.79
CA GLY A 354 3.72 -21.10 2.46
C GLY A 354 3.35 -19.67 2.03
N PRO A 355 2.90 -19.55 0.77
CA PRO A 355 2.50 -18.28 0.16
C PRO A 355 1.49 -17.51 0.99
N SER A 356 1.63 -16.19 1.01
CA SER A 356 0.68 -15.31 1.71
C SER A 356 0.70 -13.89 1.13
N PRO A 357 -0.45 -13.21 1.07
CA PRO A 357 -0.52 -11.79 0.72
C PRO A 357 0.15 -10.89 1.77
N GLU A 358 0.17 -11.31 3.03
CA GLU A 358 0.70 -10.53 4.16
C GLU A 358 1.80 -11.31 4.91
N PRO A 359 2.85 -10.61 5.36
CA PRO A 359 3.15 -9.23 5.04
C PRO A 359 3.38 -9.03 3.54
N ASN A 360 3.11 -7.82 3.02
CA ASN A 360 3.48 -7.46 1.64
C ASN A 360 5.00 -7.28 1.57
N LEU A 361 5.72 -8.38 1.34
CA LEU A 361 7.17 -8.41 1.41
C LEU A 361 7.78 -7.72 0.19
N THR A 362 8.52 -6.64 0.43
CA THR A 362 9.05 -5.76 -0.61
C THR A 362 10.57 -5.78 -0.59
N VAL A 363 11.17 -6.17 -1.71
CA VAL A 363 12.62 -6.07 -1.95
C VAL A 363 12.92 -4.67 -2.50
N LEU A 364 13.69 -3.89 -1.74
CA LEU A 364 14.28 -2.65 -2.22
C LEU A 364 15.47 -3.04 -3.09
N TYR A 365 15.24 -3.05 -4.40
CA TYR A 365 16.11 -3.71 -5.38
C TYR A 365 17.13 -2.75 -5.98
N SER A 366 18.34 -3.23 -6.17
CA SER A 366 19.39 -2.65 -6.98
C SER A 366 20.14 -3.78 -7.68
N SER A 367 20.61 -3.58 -8.90
CA SER A 367 21.50 -4.54 -9.58
C SER A 367 22.82 -4.77 -8.81
N ASN A 368 23.17 -3.83 -7.91
CA ASN A 368 24.35 -3.91 -7.04
C ASN A 368 24.15 -4.70 -5.74
N LEU A 369 22.97 -5.29 -5.51
CA LEU A 369 22.77 -6.18 -4.37
C LEU A 369 23.55 -7.50 -4.54
N PRO A 370 23.89 -8.20 -3.43
CA PRO A 370 24.56 -9.49 -3.49
C PRO A 370 23.81 -10.50 -4.37
N GLU A 371 24.53 -11.14 -5.28
CA GLU A 371 23.96 -12.08 -6.24
C GLU A 371 23.22 -13.26 -5.57
N PRO A 372 23.69 -13.87 -4.46
CA PRO A 372 22.93 -14.90 -3.76
C PRO A 372 21.58 -14.40 -3.27
N PHE A 373 21.50 -13.16 -2.76
CA PHE A 373 20.24 -12.57 -2.31
C PHE A 373 19.26 -12.35 -3.46
N LYS A 374 19.73 -11.78 -4.59
CA LYS A 374 18.89 -11.58 -5.79
C LYS A 374 18.32 -12.91 -6.28
N LYS A 375 19.12 -13.97 -6.30
CA LYS A 375 18.70 -15.33 -6.71
C LYS A 375 17.69 -15.93 -5.74
N TYR A 376 17.94 -15.84 -4.44
CA TYR A 376 17.01 -16.37 -3.44
C TYR A 376 15.66 -15.63 -3.46
N ALA A 377 15.67 -14.30 -3.51
CA ALA A 377 14.46 -13.50 -3.64
C ALA A 377 13.67 -13.86 -4.92
N SER A 378 14.37 -14.03 -6.05
CA SER A 378 13.74 -14.44 -7.31
C SER A 378 13.16 -15.85 -7.25
N LYS A 379 13.86 -16.81 -6.62
CA LYS A 379 13.33 -18.15 -6.39
C LYS A 379 12.05 -18.13 -5.58
N VAL A 380 12.06 -17.45 -4.43
CA VAL A 380 10.88 -17.33 -3.56
C VAL A 380 9.73 -16.61 -4.29
N SER A 381 10.02 -15.60 -5.10
CA SER A 381 9.03 -14.89 -5.92
C SER A 381 8.38 -15.81 -6.96
N ILE A 382 9.16 -16.64 -7.68
CA ILE A 382 8.68 -17.62 -8.65
C ILE A 382 7.76 -18.64 -7.98
N ASP A 383 8.18 -19.15 -6.82
CA ASP A 383 7.48 -20.23 -6.12
C ASP A 383 6.17 -19.75 -5.46
N THR A 384 6.10 -18.48 -5.02
CA THR A 384 5.04 -18.04 -4.10
C THR A 384 4.19 -16.87 -4.61
N SER A 385 4.66 -16.08 -5.58
CA SER A 385 4.05 -14.80 -6.01
C SER A 385 3.76 -13.85 -4.82
N SER A 386 4.55 -13.94 -3.74
CA SER A 386 4.33 -13.18 -2.49
C SER A 386 5.34 -12.05 -2.27
N VAL A 387 6.20 -11.78 -3.25
CA VAL A 387 7.27 -10.76 -3.17
C VAL A 387 7.05 -9.72 -4.25
N GLN A 388 7.28 -8.45 -3.92
CA GLN A 388 7.37 -7.35 -4.89
C GLN A 388 8.76 -6.71 -4.88
N TYR A 389 9.04 -5.94 -5.92
CA TYR A 389 10.33 -5.28 -6.11
C TYR A 389 10.13 -3.78 -6.32
N GLU A 390 10.93 -2.96 -5.65
CA GLU A 390 10.98 -1.52 -5.84
C GLU A 390 12.42 -1.06 -6.03
N ASN A 391 12.63 -0.12 -6.94
CA ASN A 391 13.94 0.33 -7.34
C ASN A 391 14.57 1.27 -6.30
N ASP A 392 15.45 0.72 -5.48
CA ASP A 392 16.20 1.48 -4.48
C ASP A 392 17.04 2.61 -5.09
N ASP A 393 17.56 2.41 -6.30
CA ASP A 393 18.45 3.38 -6.95
C ASP A 393 17.73 4.65 -7.43
N VAL A 394 16.42 4.61 -7.69
CA VAL A 394 15.61 5.81 -7.97
C VAL A 394 14.95 6.37 -6.71
N MET A 395 14.71 5.54 -5.68
CA MET A 395 14.05 5.95 -4.44
C MET A 395 15.03 6.54 -3.42
N ARG A 396 16.17 5.90 -3.22
CA ARG A 396 17.19 6.33 -2.24
C ARG A 396 17.69 7.77 -2.43
N PRO A 397 17.91 8.29 -3.64
CA PRO A 397 18.29 9.68 -3.84
C PRO A 397 17.25 10.69 -3.34
N VAL A 398 15.98 10.32 -3.33
CA VAL A 398 14.87 11.18 -2.89
C VAL A 398 14.59 11.03 -1.39
N TRP A 399 14.61 9.79 -0.88
CA TRP A 399 14.12 9.45 0.47
C TRP A 399 15.22 9.09 1.47
N GLY A 400 16.50 9.11 1.04
CA GLY A 400 17.61 8.60 1.88
C GLY A 400 17.61 7.07 1.92
N ASP A 401 18.41 6.48 2.81
CA ASP A 401 18.57 5.03 2.95
C ASP A 401 17.75 4.42 4.10
N ASP A 402 16.98 5.23 4.83
CA ASP A 402 16.06 4.77 5.88
C ASP A 402 14.62 5.18 5.56
N TYR A 403 14.14 4.76 4.41
CA TYR A 403 12.75 4.92 4.00
C TYR A 403 12.00 3.59 4.13
N ALA A 404 10.68 3.69 4.16
CA ALA A 404 9.75 2.56 4.13
C ALA A 404 8.74 2.73 2.99
N VAL A 405 8.25 1.62 2.47
CA VAL A 405 7.13 1.62 1.53
C VAL A 405 5.81 1.65 2.29
N CYS A 406 5.06 2.73 2.06
CA CYS A 406 3.72 2.90 2.60
C CYS A 406 2.68 2.24 1.70
N CYS A 407 1.92 1.29 2.21
CA CYS A 407 0.87 0.61 1.43
C CYS A 407 1.45 -0.24 0.31
N CYS A 408 1.31 0.22 -0.93
CA CYS A 408 1.65 -0.54 -2.13
C CYS A 408 3.03 -0.19 -2.68
N VAL A 409 3.25 1.09 -3.00
CA VAL A 409 4.40 1.56 -3.80
C VAL A 409 4.90 2.95 -3.41
N SER A 410 4.32 3.57 -2.40
CA SER A 410 4.71 4.92 -1.95
C SER A 410 5.85 4.85 -0.96
N ALA A 411 6.78 5.81 -0.99
CA ALA A 411 7.86 5.90 -0.01
C ALA A 411 7.64 7.01 1.03
N THR A 412 8.22 6.81 2.21
CA THR A 412 8.31 7.81 3.28
C THR A 412 9.59 7.59 4.09
N GLN A 413 10.26 8.65 4.51
CA GLN A 413 11.38 8.53 5.45
C GLN A 413 10.86 8.06 6.81
N THR A 414 11.36 6.92 7.28
CA THR A 414 10.88 6.30 8.51
C THR A 414 11.13 7.19 9.72
N GLY A 415 10.07 7.48 10.47
CA GLY A 415 10.15 8.32 11.67
C GLY A 415 10.28 9.83 11.42
N LYS A 416 10.34 10.30 10.18
CA LYS A 416 10.52 11.71 9.82
C LYS A 416 9.38 12.29 9.00
N GLU A 417 8.64 11.44 8.31
CA GLU A 417 7.62 11.84 7.36
C GLU A 417 6.30 11.10 7.61
N MET A 418 5.22 11.72 7.17
CA MET A 418 3.91 11.11 7.04
C MET A 418 3.29 11.50 5.72
N GLN A 419 2.37 10.71 5.21
CA GLN A 419 1.69 10.98 3.97
C GLN A 419 0.19 11.20 4.18
N PHE A 420 -0.29 12.33 3.65
CA PHE A 420 -1.72 12.54 3.47
C PHE A 420 -2.20 11.70 2.29
N PHE A 421 -2.88 10.59 2.58
CA PHE A 421 -3.33 9.66 1.54
C PHE A 421 -4.40 10.30 0.66
N GLY A 422 -4.17 10.20 -0.66
CA GLY A 422 -5.11 10.62 -1.68
C GLY A 422 -5.97 9.48 -2.23
N ALA A 423 -6.78 9.85 -3.17
CA ALA A 423 -7.65 8.99 -3.95
C ALA A 423 -7.09 8.82 -5.36
N ARG A 424 -7.99 8.70 -6.34
CA ARG A 424 -7.63 8.66 -7.76
C ARG A 424 -8.47 9.66 -8.54
N ALA A 425 -7.81 10.44 -9.39
CA ALA A 425 -8.45 11.17 -10.47
C ALA A 425 -8.60 10.23 -11.68
N ASN A 426 -9.82 10.05 -12.16
CA ASN A 426 -10.08 9.24 -13.34
C ASN A 426 -9.84 10.07 -14.61
N LEU A 427 -8.62 10.02 -15.14
CA LEU A 427 -8.23 10.79 -16.32
C LEU A 427 -8.92 10.30 -17.60
N ALA A 428 -9.37 9.05 -17.65
CA ALA A 428 -10.17 8.53 -18.76
C ALA A 428 -11.55 9.22 -18.81
N LYS A 429 -12.24 9.36 -17.68
CA LYS A 429 -13.49 10.15 -17.63
C LYS A 429 -13.24 11.62 -17.91
N CYS A 430 -12.13 12.18 -17.45
CA CYS A 430 -11.74 13.55 -17.76
C CYS A 430 -11.63 13.79 -19.28
N LEU A 431 -11.06 12.83 -20.02
CA LEU A 431 -11.01 12.87 -21.49
C LEU A 431 -12.41 12.82 -22.11
N LEU A 432 -13.31 11.97 -21.61
CA LEU A 432 -14.70 11.91 -22.08
C LEU A 432 -15.47 13.19 -21.77
N TYR A 433 -15.23 13.80 -20.62
CA TYR A 433 -15.81 15.14 -20.31
C TYR A 433 -15.26 16.21 -21.23
N ALA A 434 -13.98 16.16 -21.61
CA ALA A 434 -13.41 17.08 -22.59
C ALA A 434 -14.10 16.98 -23.94
N ILE A 435 -14.45 15.78 -24.37
CA ILE A 435 -15.17 15.52 -25.63
C ILE A 435 -16.64 15.97 -25.52
N ASN A 436 -17.30 15.71 -24.41
CA ASN A 436 -18.73 15.91 -24.20
C ASN A 436 -19.09 17.24 -23.48
N GLY A 437 -18.17 18.20 -23.39
CA GLY A 437 -18.47 19.52 -22.83
C GLY A 437 -18.77 19.53 -21.33
N GLY A 438 -18.13 18.62 -20.56
CA GLY A 438 -18.29 18.48 -19.12
C GLY A 438 -19.45 17.59 -18.67
N VAL A 439 -20.19 16.99 -19.60
CA VAL A 439 -21.29 16.06 -19.31
C VAL A 439 -20.76 14.64 -19.09
N ASP A 440 -21.22 13.99 -18.02
CA ASP A 440 -20.92 12.59 -17.75
C ASP A 440 -21.62 11.69 -18.79
N GLU A 441 -20.84 10.87 -19.46
CA GLU A 441 -21.27 10.05 -20.59
C GLU A 441 -22.22 8.91 -20.18
N LYS A 442 -22.25 8.55 -18.91
CA LYS A 442 -23.10 7.46 -18.40
C LYS A 442 -24.34 7.97 -17.68
N THR A 443 -24.21 9.00 -16.84
CA THR A 443 -25.31 9.54 -16.05
C THR A 443 -26.02 10.70 -16.73
N LYS A 444 -25.44 11.23 -17.80
CA LYS A 444 -25.93 12.38 -18.58
C LYS A 444 -26.10 13.68 -17.75
N VAL A 445 -25.32 13.77 -16.66
CA VAL A 445 -25.34 14.93 -15.76
C VAL A 445 -24.16 15.84 -16.07
N GLN A 446 -24.38 17.16 -16.04
CA GLN A 446 -23.28 18.14 -16.11
C GLN A 446 -22.46 18.06 -14.82
N VAL A 447 -21.24 17.54 -14.91
CA VAL A 447 -20.33 17.36 -13.78
C VAL A 447 -19.14 18.31 -13.86
N GLY A 448 -18.51 18.41 -15.02
CA GLY A 448 -17.44 19.35 -15.29
C GLY A 448 -17.96 20.73 -15.73
N PRO A 449 -17.05 21.70 -15.95
CA PRO A 449 -17.42 23.00 -16.50
C PRO A 449 -18.17 22.85 -17.81
N GLU A 450 -19.23 23.64 -17.99
CA GLU A 450 -20.02 23.66 -19.21
C GLU A 450 -19.28 24.44 -20.31
N TYR A 451 -19.05 23.78 -21.44
CA TYR A 451 -18.58 24.42 -22.66
C TYR A 451 -19.06 23.65 -23.91
N LYS A 452 -18.86 24.24 -25.09
CA LYS A 452 -19.28 23.59 -26.33
C LYS A 452 -18.61 22.23 -26.53
N PRO A 453 -19.37 21.13 -26.63
CA PRO A 453 -18.80 19.82 -26.89
C PRO A 453 -18.18 19.73 -28.30
N ILE A 454 -17.38 18.72 -28.54
CA ILE A 454 -16.88 18.37 -29.87
C ILE A 454 -18.06 17.83 -30.69
N THR A 455 -18.32 18.41 -31.84
CA THR A 455 -19.46 18.05 -32.71
C THR A 455 -19.03 17.42 -34.03
N SER A 456 -17.74 17.36 -34.33
CA SER A 456 -17.19 16.74 -35.53
C SER A 456 -17.46 15.23 -35.56
N GLU A 457 -17.60 14.70 -36.78
CA GLU A 457 -17.76 13.25 -36.99
C GLU A 457 -16.50 12.48 -36.61
N TYR A 458 -15.34 13.00 -36.93
CA TYR A 458 -14.03 12.49 -36.53
C TYR A 458 -13.37 13.41 -35.52
N LEU A 459 -12.69 12.83 -34.52
CA LEU A 459 -11.94 13.59 -33.52
C LEU A 459 -10.68 14.21 -34.15
N ASP A 460 -10.49 15.51 -33.93
CA ASP A 460 -9.26 16.22 -34.25
C ASP A 460 -8.34 16.23 -33.04
N TYR A 461 -7.07 15.87 -33.24
CA TYR A 461 -6.11 15.74 -32.13
C TYR A 461 -5.87 17.04 -31.39
N ASP A 462 -5.69 18.15 -32.12
CA ASP A 462 -5.36 19.44 -31.51
C ASP A 462 -6.58 20.00 -30.75
N GLU A 463 -7.80 19.83 -31.29
CA GLU A 463 -9.04 20.21 -30.59
C GLU A 463 -9.22 19.40 -29.30
N VAL A 464 -9.02 18.07 -29.35
CA VAL A 464 -9.13 17.20 -28.17
C VAL A 464 -8.09 17.60 -27.13
N MET A 465 -6.83 17.76 -27.52
CA MET A 465 -5.75 18.14 -26.60
C MET A 465 -6.02 19.46 -25.91
N HIS A 466 -6.49 20.48 -26.63
CA HIS A 466 -6.82 21.76 -26.05
C HIS A 466 -7.94 21.66 -25.00
N LYS A 467 -9.03 20.97 -25.33
CA LYS A 467 -10.16 20.79 -24.40
C LYS A 467 -9.78 19.90 -23.19
N TYR A 468 -8.97 18.90 -23.43
CA TYR A 468 -8.49 18.00 -22.38
C TYR A 468 -7.57 18.71 -21.39
N ASP A 469 -6.70 19.59 -21.88
CA ASP A 469 -5.84 20.41 -21.02
C ASP A 469 -6.66 21.28 -20.06
N ILE A 470 -7.69 21.97 -20.57
CA ILE A 470 -8.62 22.78 -19.77
C ILE A 470 -9.37 21.92 -18.74
N MET A 471 -9.84 20.74 -19.15
CA MET A 471 -10.58 19.84 -18.26
C MET A 471 -9.69 19.28 -17.13
N MET A 472 -8.41 19.00 -17.44
CA MET A 472 -7.44 18.60 -16.42
C MET A 472 -7.13 19.73 -15.43
N ASP A 473 -7.10 21.01 -15.85
CA ASP A 473 -6.93 22.15 -14.93
C ASP A 473 -8.09 22.23 -13.93
N TRP A 474 -9.33 22.08 -14.39
CA TRP A 474 -10.49 22.02 -13.51
C TRP A 474 -10.42 20.85 -12.54
N LEU A 475 -10.14 19.64 -13.07
CA LEU A 475 -10.12 18.41 -12.27
C LEU A 475 -9.03 18.46 -11.19
N SER A 476 -7.84 18.95 -11.51
CA SER A 476 -6.74 19.05 -10.56
C SER A 476 -7.08 19.94 -9.36
N GLY A 477 -7.72 21.10 -9.61
CA GLY A 477 -8.16 22.01 -8.56
C GLY A 477 -9.26 21.41 -7.67
N LEU A 478 -10.28 20.81 -8.27
CA LEU A 478 -11.36 20.15 -7.55
C LEU A 478 -10.83 18.99 -6.71
N TYR A 479 -9.96 18.18 -7.30
CA TYR A 479 -9.36 17.00 -6.65
C TYR A 479 -8.52 17.39 -5.41
N VAL A 480 -7.63 18.36 -5.54
CA VAL A 480 -6.83 18.86 -4.40
C VAL A 480 -7.73 19.43 -3.31
N ASN A 481 -8.77 20.19 -3.66
CA ASN A 481 -9.70 20.77 -2.68
C ASN A 481 -10.52 19.71 -1.94
N ILE A 482 -10.93 18.63 -2.62
CA ILE A 482 -11.58 17.49 -1.97
C ILE A 482 -10.64 16.87 -0.94
N LEU A 483 -9.38 16.61 -1.32
CA LEU A 483 -8.40 16.01 -0.43
C LEU A 483 -8.04 16.93 0.75
N ASN A 484 -7.87 18.23 0.53
CA ASN A 484 -7.63 19.21 1.59
C ASN A 484 -8.71 19.13 2.68
N LEU A 485 -9.97 19.10 2.25
CA LEU A 485 -11.11 18.98 3.15
C LEU A 485 -11.08 17.67 3.94
N ILE A 486 -10.81 16.55 3.27
CA ILE A 486 -10.75 15.22 3.90
C ILE A 486 -9.62 15.19 4.94
N GLN A 487 -8.41 15.66 4.59
CA GLN A 487 -7.25 15.59 5.46
C GLN A 487 -7.41 16.51 6.70
N TYR A 488 -8.00 17.68 6.53
CA TYR A 488 -8.35 18.55 7.64
C TYR A 488 -9.32 17.88 8.63
N MET A 489 -10.38 17.26 8.09
CA MET A 489 -11.39 16.60 8.93
C MET A 489 -10.82 15.34 9.59
N HIS A 490 -9.88 14.67 8.93
CA HIS A 490 -9.19 13.51 9.49
C HIS A 490 -8.32 13.90 10.69
N ASP A 491 -7.49 14.92 10.56
CA ASP A 491 -6.67 15.42 11.68
C ASP A 491 -7.54 15.87 12.86
N LYS A 492 -8.73 16.41 12.59
CA LYS A 492 -9.62 16.94 13.64
C LYS A 492 -10.43 15.88 14.37
N TYR A 493 -10.88 14.84 13.69
CA TYR A 493 -11.84 13.88 14.23
C TYR A 493 -11.33 12.43 14.32
N TYR A 494 -10.18 12.15 13.72
CA TYR A 494 -9.59 10.82 13.72
C TYR A 494 -8.05 10.85 13.65
N TYR A 495 -7.45 11.62 14.56
CA TYR A 495 -5.99 11.77 14.62
C TYR A 495 -5.30 10.47 15.03
N GLU A 496 -4.24 10.11 14.32
CA GLU A 496 -3.50 8.85 14.51
C GLU A 496 -2.37 8.97 15.53
N ALA A 497 -2.72 9.31 16.76
CA ALA A 497 -1.77 9.66 17.83
C ALA A 497 -0.72 8.57 18.13
N SER A 498 -1.09 7.28 18.09
CA SER A 498 -0.18 6.17 18.41
C SER A 498 0.93 5.98 17.38
N GLN A 499 0.63 6.23 16.10
CA GLN A 499 1.63 6.19 15.03
C GLN A 499 2.48 7.48 15.02
N MET A 500 1.83 8.63 15.14
CA MET A 500 2.50 9.93 15.16
C MET A 500 3.41 10.11 16.38
N ALA A 501 3.13 9.43 17.50
CA ALA A 501 4.02 9.38 18.67
C ALA A 501 5.39 8.75 18.39
N LEU A 502 5.48 7.92 17.34
CA LEU A 502 6.70 7.25 16.88
C LEU A 502 7.33 7.93 15.66
N ILE A 503 6.97 9.19 15.40
CA ILE A 503 7.53 10.05 14.36
C ILE A 503 8.08 11.33 15.02
N ASP A 504 9.04 11.98 14.38
CA ASP A 504 9.58 13.26 14.85
C ASP A 504 8.47 14.32 14.92
N THR A 505 8.60 15.24 15.85
CA THR A 505 7.61 16.31 16.02
C THR A 505 7.64 17.31 14.85
N ASP A 506 8.82 17.59 14.32
CA ASP A 506 8.99 18.31 13.07
C ASP A 506 8.87 17.32 11.89
N VAL A 507 7.63 17.09 11.46
CA VAL A 507 7.29 16.09 10.46
C VAL A 507 7.14 16.73 9.08
N ARG A 508 7.87 16.21 8.08
CA ARG A 508 7.61 16.52 6.67
C ARG A 508 6.36 15.78 6.22
N ARG A 509 5.49 16.49 5.52
CA ARG A 509 4.23 15.94 5.02
C ARG A 509 4.23 15.88 3.51
N THR A 510 3.92 14.72 2.94
CA THR A 510 3.61 14.57 1.54
C THR A 510 2.11 14.50 1.32
N PHE A 511 1.66 14.93 0.15
CA PHE A 511 0.25 14.98 -0.23
C PHE A 511 0.03 14.08 -1.44
N ALA A 512 -0.40 12.83 -1.18
CA ALA A 512 -0.54 11.85 -2.22
C ALA A 512 -1.74 12.13 -3.12
N THR A 513 -1.50 12.09 -4.41
CA THR A 513 -2.50 12.06 -5.46
C THR A 513 -2.36 10.80 -6.31
N GLY A 514 -3.25 10.53 -7.24
CA GLY A 514 -3.14 9.34 -8.09
C GLY A 514 -3.98 9.42 -9.35
N ILE A 515 -3.53 8.67 -10.34
CA ILE A 515 -4.12 8.59 -11.68
C ILE A 515 -4.77 7.22 -11.88
N ALA A 516 -6.02 7.20 -12.38
CA ALA A 516 -6.69 6.03 -12.92
C ALA A 516 -6.95 6.21 -14.42
N GLY A 517 -6.90 5.12 -15.18
CA GLY A 517 -7.14 5.10 -16.62
C GLY A 517 -5.96 5.57 -17.47
N PHE A 518 -4.76 5.58 -16.91
CA PHE A 518 -3.55 6.11 -17.53
C PHE A 518 -3.30 5.55 -18.92
N SER A 519 -3.13 4.24 -19.08
CA SER A 519 -2.78 3.57 -20.33
C SER A 519 -3.87 3.76 -21.40
N HIS A 520 -5.14 3.76 -20.99
CA HIS A 520 -6.26 3.97 -21.90
C HIS A 520 -6.32 5.40 -22.44
N VAL A 521 -5.94 6.39 -21.62
CA VAL A 521 -5.80 7.79 -22.10
C VAL A 521 -4.66 7.88 -23.12
N VAL A 522 -3.52 7.27 -22.82
CA VAL A 522 -2.36 7.23 -23.73
C VAL A 522 -2.75 6.64 -25.09
N ASP A 523 -3.36 5.45 -25.09
CA ASP A 523 -3.79 4.77 -26.31
C ASP A 523 -4.92 5.52 -27.03
N SER A 524 -5.84 6.16 -26.30
CA SER A 524 -6.89 7.00 -26.88
C SER A 524 -6.33 8.21 -27.61
N LEU A 525 -5.38 8.92 -27.01
CA LEU A 525 -4.70 10.05 -27.65
C LEU A 525 -3.84 9.61 -28.83
N SER A 526 -3.20 8.44 -28.73
CA SER A 526 -2.47 7.83 -29.84
C SER A 526 -3.39 7.47 -31.01
N ALA A 527 -4.55 6.87 -30.72
CA ALA A 527 -5.55 6.54 -31.74
C ALA A 527 -6.05 7.80 -32.48
N ILE A 528 -6.37 8.87 -31.73
CA ILE A 528 -6.82 10.14 -32.29
C ILE A 528 -5.71 10.78 -33.17
N LYS A 529 -4.44 10.66 -32.76
CA LYS A 529 -3.29 11.24 -33.45
C LYS A 529 -2.90 10.48 -34.73
N TYR A 530 -2.93 9.17 -34.72
CA TYR A 530 -2.32 8.34 -35.75
C TYR A 530 -3.32 7.50 -36.58
N ALA A 531 -4.56 7.37 -36.12
CA ALA A 531 -5.66 6.75 -36.85
C ALA A 531 -6.80 7.75 -37.10
N LYS A 532 -7.93 7.27 -37.58
CA LYS A 532 -9.17 8.09 -37.62
C LYS A 532 -10.17 7.55 -36.61
N VAL A 533 -10.57 8.37 -35.69
CA VAL A 533 -11.53 8.01 -34.65
C VAL A 533 -12.85 8.72 -34.91
N LYS A 534 -13.85 7.93 -35.34
CA LYS A 534 -15.20 8.39 -35.59
C LYS A 534 -16.02 8.33 -34.33
N THR A 535 -16.77 9.40 -34.05
CA THR A 535 -17.66 9.47 -32.88
C THR A 535 -19.01 8.85 -33.16
N ILE A 536 -19.51 8.03 -32.23
CA ILE A 536 -20.88 7.50 -32.24
C ILE A 536 -21.65 8.24 -31.13
N ARG A 537 -22.78 8.86 -31.51
CA ARG A 537 -23.57 9.69 -30.61
C ARG A 537 -24.92 9.05 -30.31
N ASP A 538 -25.42 9.31 -29.10
CA ASP A 538 -26.78 8.96 -28.72
C ASP A 538 -27.80 10.02 -29.20
N GLU A 539 -29.06 9.83 -28.79
CA GLU A 539 -30.18 10.71 -29.15
C GLU A 539 -30.01 12.15 -28.61
N ASP A 540 -29.26 12.33 -27.54
CA ASP A 540 -28.97 13.62 -26.91
C ASP A 540 -27.73 14.29 -27.53
N GLY A 541 -27.07 13.64 -28.48
CA GLY A 541 -25.85 14.10 -29.13
C GLY A 541 -24.57 13.87 -28.36
N LEU A 542 -24.61 13.14 -27.23
CA LEU A 542 -23.42 12.77 -26.48
C LEU A 542 -22.66 11.67 -27.21
N VAL A 543 -21.34 11.76 -27.21
CA VAL A 543 -20.48 10.69 -27.71
C VAL A 543 -20.48 9.55 -26.71
N VAL A 544 -20.91 8.38 -27.13
CA VAL A 544 -21.08 7.18 -26.29
C VAL A 544 -20.26 5.99 -26.73
N ASP A 545 -19.77 5.98 -27.97
CA ASP A 545 -18.86 4.93 -28.51
C ASP A 545 -18.01 5.51 -29.65
N TYR A 546 -17.08 4.70 -30.14
CA TYR A 546 -16.11 5.09 -31.18
C TYR A 546 -15.89 3.98 -32.19
N GLU A 547 -15.69 4.35 -33.46
CA GLU A 547 -15.17 3.48 -34.52
C GLU A 547 -13.78 3.96 -34.91
N ILE A 548 -12.81 3.04 -34.97
CA ILE A 548 -11.41 3.35 -35.29
C ILE A 548 -11.07 2.78 -36.64
N GLU A 549 -10.62 3.66 -37.56
CA GLU A 549 -10.14 3.30 -38.88
C GLU A 549 -8.62 3.46 -38.95
N GLY A 550 -7.91 2.34 -39.22
CA GLY A 550 -6.45 2.29 -39.28
C GLY A 550 -5.79 1.82 -38.00
N ASP A 551 -4.48 1.64 -38.04
CA ASP A 551 -3.66 1.23 -36.92
C ASP A 551 -3.01 2.44 -36.24
N PHE A 552 -2.70 2.27 -34.94
CA PHE A 552 -2.01 3.29 -34.16
C PHE A 552 -1.03 2.64 -33.15
N PRO A 553 0.08 3.33 -32.78
CA PRO A 553 1.01 2.81 -31.81
C PRO A 553 0.33 2.72 -30.44
N ARG A 554 0.55 1.58 -29.73
CA ARG A 554 0.00 1.33 -28.40
C ARG A 554 1.10 1.30 -27.38
N TYR A 555 0.81 1.87 -26.23
CA TYR A 555 1.67 1.83 -25.04
C TYR A 555 1.92 0.37 -24.60
N GLY A 556 3.17 0.07 -24.23
CA GLY A 556 3.59 -1.27 -23.83
C GLY A 556 4.28 -2.08 -24.95
N ASN A 557 4.74 -1.42 -26.01
CA ASN A 557 5.44 -2.05 -27.16
C ASN A 557 6.80 -1.42 -27.47
N ASP A 558 7.32 -0.60 -26.56
CA ASP A 558 8.58 0.16 -26.74
C ASP A 558 8.54 1.07 -27.98
N ASP A 559 7.37 1.67 -28.24
CA ASP A 559 7.16 2.61 -29.33
C ASP A 559 7.11 4.05 -28.79
N ASP A 560 8.13 4.83 -29.10
CA ASP A 560 8.27 6.20 -28.60
C ASP A 560 7.07 7.09 -28.95
N ARG A 561 6.35 6.82 -30.04
CA ARG A 561 5.16 7.61 -30.42
C ARG A 561 4.04 7.50 -29.39
N ALA A 562 3.88 6.36 -28.74
CA ALA A 562 2.93 6.15 -27.65
C ALA A 562 3.56 6.51 -26.30
N ASP A 563 4.81 6.11 -26.07
CA ASP A 563 5.51 6.29 -24.78
C ASP A 563 5.73 7.77 -24.45
N GLU A 564 5.99 8.65 -25.45
CA GLU A 564 6.07 10.11 -25.29
C GLU A 564 4.73 10.72 -24.84
N ILE A 565 3.59 10.18 -25.29
CA ILE A 565 2.27 10.60 -24.80
C ILE A 565 2.10 10.22 -23.33
N ALA A 566 2.58 9.04 -22.94
CA ALA A 566 2.53 8.58 -21.55
C ALA A 566 3.35 9.51 -20.63
N VAL A 567 4.58 9.84 -21.02
CA VAL A 567 5.45 10.77 -20.28
C VAL A 567 4.82 12.16 -20.21
N TRP A 568 4.26 12.66 -21.33
CA TRP A 568 3.56 13.94 -21.36
C TRP A 568 2.37 13.98 -20.40
N LEU A 569 1.54 12.93 -20.39
CA LEU A 569 0.34 12.87 -19.53
C LEU A 569 0.71 12.95 -18.05
N LEU A 570 1.69 12.14 -17.62
CA LEU A 570 2.17 12.14 -16.25
C LEU A 570 2.71 13.53 -15.82
N LYS A 571 3.64 14.07 -16.61
CA LYS A 571 4.24 15.39 -16.32
C LYS A 571 3.20 16.51 -16.30
N THR A 572 2.28 16.49 -17.25
CA THR A 572 1.24 17.53 -17.36
C THR A 572 0.31 17.49 -16.15
N PHE A 573 -0.20 16.32 -15.78
CA PHE A 573 -1.12 16.23 -14.65
C PHE A 573 -0.44 16.59 -13.32
N MET A 574 0.79 16.12 -13.09
CA MET A 574 1.53 16.44 -11.87
C MET A 574 1.75 17.98 -11.76
N ARG A 575 2.21 18.63 -12.83
CA ARG A 575 2.37 20.10 -12.85
C ARG A 575 1.07 20.87 -12.60
N LYS A 576 -0.07 20.32 -12.98
CA LYS A 576 -1.37 20.91 -12.67
C LYS A 576 -1.73 20.78 -11.20
N ILE A 577 -1.43 19.63 -10.58
CA ILE A 577 -1.58 19.41 -9.13
C ILE A 577 -0.73 20.41 -8.32
N GLU A 578 0.53 20.62 -8.71
CA GLU A 578 1.49 21.50 -8.03
C GLU A 578 1.05 22.98 -7.98
N LYS A 579 0.11 23.41 -8.82
CA LYS A 579 -0.42 24.78 -8.83
C LYS A 579 -1.31 25.10 -7.63
N HIS A 580 -1.78 24.09 -6.90
CA HIS A 580 -2.81 24.25 -5.90
C HIS A 580 -2.24 24.16 -4.48
N HIS A 581 -2.80 24.98 -3.57
CA HIS A 581 -2.48 24.90 -2.15
C HIS A 581 -2.92 23.56 -1.56
N THR A 582 -2.04 22.92 -0.82
CA THR A 582 -2.27 21.66 -0.13
C THR A 582 -2.39 21.85 1.37
N TYR A 583 -3.18 21.04 2.02
CA TYR A 583 -3.39 21.11 3.47
C TYR A 583 -2.05 21.01 4.23
N ARG A 584 -1.82 21.95 5.17
CA ARG A 584 -0.57 22.10 5.97
C ARG A 584 0.69 22.26 5.12
N ASP A 585 0.56 22.91 3.95
CA ASP A 585 1.66 23.13 3.00
C ASP A 585 2.43 21.84 2.66
N SER A 586 1.71 20.71 2.63
CA SER A 586 2.29 19.40 2.31
C SER A 586 2.75 19.32 0.86
N GLU A 587 3.82 18.60 0.62
CA GLU A 587 4.42 18.46 -0.70
C GLU A 587 3.60 17.50 -1.58
N PRO A 588 3.04 17.95 -2.72
CA PRO A 588 2.23 17.09 -3.56
C PRO A 588 3.06 16.03 -4.26
N THR A 589 2.55 14.80 -4.27
CA THR A 589 3.08 13.66 -5.01
C THR A 589 1.97 13.02 -5.84
N THR A 590 2.31 12.24 -6.86
CA THR A 590 1.30 11.48 -7.61
C THR A 590 1.75 10.05 -7.83
N SER A 591 0.77 9.16 -8.01
CA SER A 591 0.98 7.76 -8.36
C SER A 591 0.23 7.38 -9.64
N ILE A 592 0.75 6.35 -10.30
CA ILE A 592 0.00 5.61 -11.33
C ILE A 592 -0.31 4.25 -10.73
N LEU A 593 -1.42 4.18 -9.99
CA LEU A 593 -1.80 3.01 -9.20
C LEU A 593 -3.32 2.96 -9.04
N THR A 594 -3.95 1.84 -9.35
CA THR A 594 -5.40 1.65 -9.19
C THR A 594 -5.79 0.58 -8.18
N ILE A 595 -4.85 -0.26 -7.76
CA ILE A 595 -5.14 -1.46 -6.96
C ILE A 595 -6.11 -2.36 -7.78
N THR A 596 -7.03 -3.11 -7.18
CA THR A 596 -8.12 -3.84 -7.87
C THR A 596 -9.32 -2.94 -8.19
N SER A 597 -9.26 -1.67 -7.83
CA SER A 597 -10.32 -0.69 -8.11
C SER A 597 -10.48 -0.35 -9.60
N ASN A 598 -9.52 -0.77 -10.45
CA ASN A 598 -9.61 -0.65 -11.91
C ASN A 598 -10.91 -1.22 -12.47
N VAL A 599 -11.44 -2.30 -11.89
CA VAL A 599 -12.73 -2.90 -12.28
C VAL A 599 -13.89 -1.94 -11.97
N VAL A 600 -13.94 -1.40 -10.74
CA VAL A 600 -14.99 -0.45 -10.31
C VAL A 600 -14.93 0.85 -11.11
N TYR A 601 -13.73 1.36 -11.35
CA TYR A 601 -13.55 2.58 -12.15
C TYR A 601 -13.94 2.36 -13.60
N GLY A 602 -13.62 1.19 -14.16
CA GLY A 602 -14.03 0.79 -15.50
C GLY A 602 -15.55 0.73 -15.66
N LYS A 603 -16.26 0.16 -14.69
CA LYS A 603 -17.74 0.14 -14.68
C LYS A 603 -18.35 1.54 -14.74
N ALA A 604 -17.72 2.52 -14.12
CA ALA A 604 -18.17 3.90 -14.11
C ALA A 604 -17.76 4.70 -15.36
N THR A 605 -16.92 4.16 -16.24
CA THR A 605 -16.34 4.84 -17.41
C THR A 605 -16.98 4.34 -18.69
N GLY A 606 -17.37 5.27 -19.58
CA GLY A 606 -17.90 5.01 -20.91
C GLY A 606 -16.87 4.39 -21.86
N ALA A 607 -17.24 4.16 -23.13
CA ALA A 607 -16.30 3.73 -24.16
C ALA A 607 -15.22 4.79 -24.39
N LEU A 608 -14.04 4.34 -24.80
CA LEU A 608 -12.88 5.20 -25.03
C LEU A 608 -12.38 5.12 -26.48
N PRO A 609 -11.72 6.19 -26.96
CA PRO A 609 -11.19 6.26 -28.33
C PRO A 609 -10.14 5.20 -28.70
N ASP A 610 -9.58 4.47 -27.72
CA ASP A 610 -8.64 3.35 -27.92
C ASP A 610 -9.33 2.03 -28.32
N GLY A 611 -10.68 2.01 -28.31
CA GLY A 611 -11.52 0.83 -28.60
C GLY A 611 -12.06 0.11 -27.37
N ARG A 612 -11.69 0.51 -26.16
CA ARG A 612 -12.25 -0.03 -24.91
C ARG A 612 -13.75 0.26 -24.85
N LYS A 613 -14.56 -0.74 -24.53
CA LYS A 613 -16.03 -0.61 -24.45
C LYS A 613 -16.46 -0.11 -23.06
N ALA A 614 -17.63 0.53 -23.04
CA ALA A 614 -18.23 1.06 -21.80
C ALA A 614 -18.40 -0.05 -20.75
N GLY A 615 -17.90 0.21 -19.55
CA GLY A 615 -18.05 -0.70 -18.42
C GLY A 615 -16.96 -1.78 -18.30
N GLU A 616 -16.12 -1.98 -19.29
CA GLU A 616 -14.97 -2.87 -19.17
C GLU A 616 -13.97 -2.36 -18.13
N PRO A 617 -13.20 -3.25 -17.45
CA PRO A 617 -12.15 -2.81 -16.53
C PRO A 617 -11.15 -1.85 -17.19
N LEU A 618 -10.65 -0.88 -16.44
CA LEU A 618 -9.44 -0.14 -16.81
C LEU A 618 -8.20 -0.98 -16.55
N SER A 619 -7.09 -0.70 -17.21
CA SER A 619 -5.81 -1.35 -16.88
C SER A 619 -5.35 -0.94 -15.48
N PRO A 620 -4.77 -1.87 -14.69
CA PRO A 620 -4.30 -1.57 -13.36
C PRO A 620 -2.98 -0.77 -13.40
N GLY A 621 -2.92 0.33 -12.67
CA GLY A 621 -1.71 1.14 -12.55
C GLY A 621 -1.15 1.61 -13.89
N ALA A 622 0.15 1.43 -14.08
CA ALA A 622 0.87 1.78 -15.29
C ALA A 622 0.95 0.62 -16.31
N ASN A 623 0.27 -0.48 -16.05
CA ASN A 623 0.21 -1.59 -17.01
C ASN A 623 -0.38 -1.11 -18.34
N PRO A 624 0.13 -1.59 -19.47
CA PRO A 624 -0.51 -1.40 -20.76
C PRO A 624 -1.95 -1.90 -20.79
N ALA A 625 -2.75 -1.40 -21.74
CA ALA A 625 -4.11 -1.86 -21.92
C ALA A 625 -4.15 -3.34 -22.32
N TYR A 626 -5.20 -4.05 -21.91
CA TYR A 626 -5.33 -5.47 -22.23
C TYR A 626 -5.31 -5.71 -23.74
N GLY A 627 -4.43 -6.62 -24.18
CA GLY A 627 -4.22 -6.92 -25.60
C GLY A 627 -3.38 -5.90 -26.38
N ALA A 628 -2.89 -4.84 -25.74
CA ALA A 628 -2.00 -3.85 -26.35
C ALA A 628 -0.57 -4.37 -26.50
N GLU A 629 -0.11 -5.19 -25.56
CA GLU A 629 1.25 -5.75 -25.51
C GLU A 629 1.43 -6.87 -26.55
N GLN A 630 2.14 -6.57 -27.62
CA GLN A 630 2.34 -7.51 -28.74
C GLN A 630 3.81 -7.88 -28.97
N ASN A 631 4.75 -7.11 -28.38
CA ASN A 631 6.17 -7.25 -28.64
C ASN A 631 6.94 -7.97 -27.52
N GLY A 632 6.23 -8.69 -26.62
CA GLY A 632 6.82 -9.46 -25.52
C GLY A 632 7.04 -8.67 -24.23
N LEU A 633 7.55 -9.37 -23.20
CA LEU A 633 7.73 -8.82 -21.86
C LEU A 633 8.68 -7.63 -21.85
N LEU A 634 9.84 -7.73 -22.49
CA LEU A 634 10.86 -6.68 -22.42
C LEU A 634 10.39 -5.38 -23.06
N ALA A 635 9.63 -5.44 -24.16
CA ALA A 635 9.06 -4.25 -24.76
C ALA A 635 8.03 -3.57 -23.84
N SER A 636 7.20 -4.37 -23.17
CA SER A 636 6.25 -3.85 -22.16
C SER A 636 6.98 -3.16 -21.02
N LEU A 637 8.00 -3.80 -20.46
CA LEU A 637 8.83 -3.24 -19.40
C LEU A 637 9.54 -1.95 -19.82
N ASN A 638 10.09 -1.90 -21.03
CA ASN A 638 10.77 -0.73 -21.57
C ASN A 638 9.83 0.48 -21.66
N SER A 639 8.59 0.30 -22.13
CA SER A 639 7.60 1.39 -22.15
C SER A 639 7.33 1.96 -20.77
N VAL A 640 7.15 1.10 -19.75
CA VAL A 640 6.91 1.53 -18.37
C VAL A 640 8.14 2.20 -17.76
N ALA A 641 9.35 1.70 -18.06
CA ALA A 641 10.60 2.25 -17.56
C ALA A 641 10.88 3.69 -18.02
N LYS A 642 10.29 4.14 -19.13
CA LYS A 642 10.41 5.52 -19.63
C LYS A 642 9.64 6.54 -18.78
N LEU A 643 8.72 6.09 -17.90
CA LEU A 643 7.97 6.99 -17.01
C LEU A 643 8.88 7.55 -15.93
N PRO A 644 9.04 8.89 -15.83
CA PRO A 644 9.99 9.50 -14.91
C PRO A 644 9.45 9.46 -13.48
N TYR A 645 10.15 8.73 -12.60
CA TYR A 645 9.79 8.59 -11.18
C TYR A 645 9.69 9.94 -10.44
N GLU A 646 10.51 10.91 -10.81
CA GLU A 646 10.50 12.28 -10.23
C GLU A 646 9.15 13.00 -10.33
N TYR A 647 8.29 12.61 -11.28
CA TYR A 647 6.91 13.12 -11.43
C TYR A 647 5.86 12.19 -10.83
N ALA A 648 6.26 11.06 -10.29
CA ALA A 648 5.37 10.06 -9.70
C ALA A 648 5.93 9.50 -8.39
N LEU A 649 6.31 10.39 -7.47
CA LEU A 649 6.96 10.03 -6.19
C LEU A 649 6.05 9.21 -5.25
N ASP A 650 4.75 9.13 -5.54
CA ASP A 650 3.81 8.22 -4.86
C ASP A 650 3.70 6.85 -5.55
N GLY A 651 4.53 6.61 -6.58
CA GLY A 651 4.82 5.31 -7.19
C GLY A 651 4.17 5.03 -8.54
N ILE A 652 4.82 4.12 -9.28
CA ILE A 652 4.40 3.67 -10.62
C ILE A 652 4.23 2.15 -10.55
N SER A 653 2.99 1.69 -10.38
CA SER A 653 2.70 0.26 -10.23
C SER A 653 2.71 -0.47 -11.58
N ASN A 654 3.51 -1.51 -11.67
CA ASN A 654 3.56 -2.44 -12.80
C ASN A 654 3.45 -3.89 -12.30
N THR A 655 2.59 -4.69 -12.92
CA THR A 655 2.38 -6.10 -12.56
C THR A 655 2.44 -6.94 -13.81
N GLN A 656 3.36 -7.89 -13.87
CA GLN A 656 3.56 -8.78 -15.01
C GLN A 656 3.27 -10.23 -14.65
N THR A 657 2.59 -10.94 -15.54
CA THR A 657 2.39 -12.39 -15.46
C THR A 657 3.21 -13.05 -16.56
N ILE A 658 4.08 -13.97 -16.15
CA ILE A 658 5.04 -14.64 -17.02
C ILE A 658 4.76 -16.13 -16.98
N ASN A 659 4.62 -16.74 -18.17
CA ASN A 659 4.56 -18.20 -18.26
C ASN A 659 5.92 -18.76 -17.82
N PRO A 660 5.97 -19.79 -16.95
CA PRO A 660 7.23 -20.37 -16.47
C PRO A 660 8.20 -20.74 -17.60
N ASP A 661 7.69 -21.25 -18.73
CA ASP A 661 8.53 -21.65 -19.87
C ASP A 661 9.20 -20.46 -20.59
N ALA A 662 8.65 -19.25 -20.43
CA ALA A 662 9.27 -18.03 -20.94
C ALA A 662 10.53 -17.65 -20.15
N LEU A 663 10.58 -17.98 -18.86
CA LEU A 663 11.77 -17.78 -18.03
C LEU A 663 12.81 -18.89 -18.18
N GLY A 664 12.44 -20.10 -18.62
CA GLY A 664 13.35 -21.21 -18.80
C GLY A 664 12.73 -22.57 -18.45
N HIS A 665 13.49 -23.63 -18.72
CA HIS A 665 13.02 -25.01 -18.54
C HIS A 665 13.55 -25.70 -17.28
N SER A 666 14.52 -25.07 -16.60
CA SER A 666 15.01 -25.49 -15.27
C SER A 666 14.77 -24.39 -14.23
N GLU A 667 14.83 -24.78 -12.94
CA GLU A 667 14.73 -23.80 -11.84
C GLU A 667 15.86 -22.77 -11.90
N GLU A 668 17.09 -23.22 -12.14
CA GLU A 668 18.24 -22.33 -12.25
C GLU A 668 18.11 -21.32 -13.39
N GLU A 669 17.65 -21.77 -14.58
CA GLU A 669 17.40 -20.88 -15.72
C GLU A 669 16.34 -19.84 -15.38
N ARG A 670 15.22 -20.24 -14.76
CA ARG A 670 14.12 -19.34 -14.38
C ARG A 670 14.59 -18.28 -13.39
N VAL A 671 15.34 -18.69 -12.38
CA VAL A 671 15.89 -17.78 -11.37
C VAL A 671 16.86 -16.79 -12.01
N ASN A 672 17.84 -17.27 -12.79
CA ASN A 672 18.83 -16.41 -13.45
C ASN A 672 18.16 -15.44 -14.43
N ASN A 673 17.19 -15.91 -15.21
CA ASN A 673 16.49 -15.05 -16.17
C ASN A 673 15.59 -14.02 -15.49
N LEU A 674 14.95 -14.35 -14.36
CA LEU A 674 14.22 -13.35 -13.58
C LEU A 674 15.15 -12.28 -13.00
N VAL A 675 16.32 -12.66 -12.47
CA VAL A 675 17.34 -11.70 -12.02
C VAL A 675 17.76 -10.77 -13.16
N ASN A 676 18.04 -11.32 -14.33
CA ASN A 676 18.43 -10.52 -15.52
C ASN A 676 17.32 -9.55 -15.96
N VAL A 677 16.06 -9.97 -15.90
CA VAL A 677 14.89 -9.11 -16.21
C VAL A 677 14.80 -7.98 -15.18
N LEU A 678 14.96 -8.27 -13.89
CA LEU A 678 14.93 -7.26 -12.82
C LEU A 678 16.09 -6.26 -12.95
N ASP A 679 17.31 -6.76 -13.15
CA ASP A 679 18.49 -5.91 -13.36
C ASP A 679 18.27 -4.99 -14.56
N GLY A 680 17.89 -5.55 -15.73
CA GLY A 680 17.69 -4.76 -16.93
C GLY A 680 16.52 -3.76 -16.87
N TYR A 681 15.48 -4.06 -16.13
CA TYR A 681 14.32 -3.17 -15.95
C TYR A 681 14.66 -2.01 -15.00
N PHE A 682 15.25 -2.31 -13.86
CA PHE A 682 15.56 -1.29 -12.86
C PHE A 682 16.75 -0.41 -13.24
N ASP A 683 17.75 -0.94 -13.95
CA ASP A 683 18.88 -0.14 -14.46
C ASP A 683 18.43 0.94 -15.49
N GLN A 684 17.26 0.79 -16.10
CA GLN A 684 16.64 1.81 -16.96
C GLN A 684 15.93 2.92 -16.16
N GLY A 685 15.89 2.83 -14.83
CA GLY A 685 15.21 3.82 -13.97
C GLY A 685 13.73 3.53 -13.71
N ALA A 686 13.24 2.33 -14.04
CA ALA A 686 11.90 1.89 -13.66
C ALA A 686 11.72 1.86 -12.15
N HIS A 687 10.49 2.04 -11.66
CA HIS A 687 10.24 2.17 -10.24
C HIS A 687 9.86 0.86 -9.54
N HIS A 688 8.87 0.12 -10.06
CA HIS A 688 8.26 -1.00 -9.34
C HIS A 688 7.89 -2.16 -10.27
N LEU A 689 8.01 -3.38 -9.75
CA LEU A 689 7.56 -4.57 -10.44
C LEU A 689 6.95 -5.60 -9.48
N ASN A 690 5.73 -6.02 -9.78
CA ASN A 690 5.12 -7.26 -9.31
C ASN A 690 5.30 -8.35 -10.35
N VAL A 691 5.71 -9.53 -9.91
CA VAL A 691 5.90 -10.69 -10.80
C VAL A 691 5.02 -11.84 -10.35
N ASN A 692 4.25 -12.37 -11.30
CA ASN A 692 3.56 -13.65 -11.21
C ASN A 692 4.19 -14.65 -12.18
N VAL A 693 4.50 -15.85 -11.72
CA VAL A 693 5.08 -16.89 -12.58
C VAL A 693 4.18 -18.13 -12.56
N PHE A 694 3.18 -18.13 -13.44
CA PHE A 694 2.25 -19.25 -13.63
C PHE A 694 1.52 -19.13 -14.98
N GLY A 695 0.93 -20.23 -15.45
CA GLY A 695 0.08 -20.23 -16.64
C GLY A 695 -1.36 -19.85 -16.35
N VAL A 696 -2.06 -19.28 -17.32
CA VAL A 696 -3.47 -18.86 -17.25
C VAL A 696 -4.40 -20.04 -16.90
N GLU A 697 -4.04 -21.27 -17.28
CA GLU A 697 -4.84 -22.46 -16.98
C GLU A 697 -4.95 -22.74 -15.50
N LYS A 698 -3.90 -22.43 -14.71
CA LYS A 698 -3.95 -22.54 -13.25
C LYS A 698 -4.97 -21.57 -12.63
N LEU A 699 -5.06 -20.33 -13.16
CA LEU A 699 -6.06 -19.35 -12.71
C LEU A 699 -7.48 -19.83 -13.04
N LYS A 700 -7.71 -20.37 -14.23
CA LYS A 700 -9.01 -20.90 -14.63
C LYS A 700 -9.43 -22.08 -13.77
N ASP A 701 -8.51 -23.02 -13.50
CA ASP A 701 -8.79 -24.16 -12.63
C ASP A 701 -9.08 -23.71 -11.17
N ALA A 702 -8.30 -22.76 -10.63
CA ALA A 702 -8.56 -22.19 -9.30
C ALA A 702 -9.89 -21.45 -9.21
N MET A 703 -10.33 -20.81 -10.30
CA MET A 703 -11.61 -20.11 -10.38
C MET A 703 -12.80 -21.09 -10.42
N GLU A 704 -12.64 -22.23 -11.11
CA GLU A 704 -13.71 -23.25 -11.24
C GLU A 704 -13.73 -24.22 -10.05
N HIS A 705 -12.58 -24.42 -9.39
CA HIS A 705 -12.39 -25.39 -8.30
C HIS A 705 -11.74 -24.75 -7.06
N PRO A 706 -12.33 -23.69 -6.48
CA PRO A 706 -11.75 -22.99 -5.33
C PRO A 706 -11.68 -23.83 -4.06
N GLU A 707 -12.38 -24.97 -4.02
CA GLU A 707 -12.40 -25.92 -2.90
C GLU A 707 -11.14 -26.78 -2.79
N LYS A 708 -10.33 -26.87 -3.87
CA LYS A 708 -9.08 -27.66 -3.86
C LYS A 708 -8.11 -27.08 -2.83
N GLU A 709 -7.51 -27.96 -2.03
CA GLU A 709 -6.60 -27.56 -0.95
C GLU A 709 -5.34 -26.82 -1.46
N GLU A 710 -4.87 -27.14 -2.65
CA GLU A 710 -3.75 -26.47 -3.30
C GLU A 710 -4.01 -24.97 -3.59
N TYR A 711 -5.29 -24.55 -3.70
CA TYR A 711 -5.66 -23.16 -3.94
C TYR A 711 -5.96 -22.38 -2.66
N ALA A 712 -6.01 -23.01 -1.49
CA ALA A 712 -6.33 -22.37 -0.22
C ALA A 712 -5.43 -21.17 0.10
N ASN A 713 -4.16 -21.23 -0.28
CA ASN A 713 -3.17 -20.17 -0.10
C ASN A 713 -2.58 -19.68 -1.44
N PHE A 714 -3.19 -20.04 -2.58
CA PHE A 714 -2.73 -19.58 -3.87
C PHE A 714 -2.77 -18.06 -3.96
N THR A 715 -1.59 -17.47 -3.85
CA THR A 715 -1.35 -16.03 -3.81
C THR A 715 -0.96 -15.53 -5.18
N ILE A 716 -1.53 -14.41 -5.58
CA ILE A 716 -1.19 -13.69 -6.82
C ILE A 716 -0.91 -12.22 -6.53
N ARG A 717 -0.03 -11.63 -7.31
CA ARG A 717 0.20 -10.18 -7.34
C ARG A 717 -0.84 -9.54 -8.26
N VAL A 718 -1.45 -8.44 -7.82
CA VAL A 718 -2.55 -7.80 -8.59
C VAL A 718 -2.23 -6.37 -9.03
N SER A 719 -1.87 -5.48 -8.14
CA SER A 719 -1.43 -4.11 -8.44
C SER A 719 -0.89 -3.46 -7.15
N GLY A 720 0.42 -3.54 -6.94
CA GLY A 720 1.08 -3.03 -5.73
C GLY A 720 0.84 -3.85 -4.45
N TYR A 721 0.14 -4.99 -4.54
CA TYR A 721 -0.06 -5.92 -3.42
C TYR A 721 -0.44 -7.32 -3.93
N ALA A 722 -0.53 -8.27 -3.02
CA ALA A 722 -0.96 -9.63 -3.31
C ALA A 722 -2.31 -9.94 -2.66
N VAL A 723 -2.98 -10.94 -3.22
CA VAL A 723 -4.24 -11.49 -2.70
C VAL A 723 -4.26 -13.00 -2.84
N LYS A 724 -5.08 -13.68 -2.05
CA LYS A 724 -5.46 -15.05 -2.36
C LYS A 724 -6.44 -15.02 -3.53
N PHE A 725 -6.12 -15.70 -4.62
CA PHE A 725 -6.92 -15.64 -5.84
C PHE A 725 -8.38 -16.04 -5.63
N ILE A 726 -8.63 -17.04 -4.77
CA ILE A 726 -9.97 -17.52 -4.45
C ILE A 726 -10.80 -16.53 -3.59
N ASP A 727 -10.19 -15.52 -2.99
CA ASP A 727 -10.87 -14.48 -2.20
C ASP A 727 -11.32 -13.28 -3.07
N LEU A 728 -10.94 -13.26 -4.35
CA LEU A 728 -11.39 -12.27 -5.32
C LEU A 728 -12.85 -12.53 -5.75
N THR A 729 -13.57 -11.44 -6.07
CA THR A 729 -14.87 -11.58 -6.74
C THR A 729 -14.68 -12.20 -8.13
N ARG A 730 -15.74 -12.86 -8.64
CA ARG A 730 -15.70 -13.47 -9.99
C ARG A 730 -15.26 -12.48 -11.07
N GLU A 731 -15.73 -11.25 -11.01
CA GLU A 731 -15.36 -10.20 -11.97
C GLU A 731 -13.88 -9.87 -11.92
N GLN A 732 -13.30 -9.80 -10.72
CA GLN A 732 -11.88 -9.54 -10.53
C GLN A 732 -11.01 -10.74 -10.91
N GLN A 733 -11.48 -11.96 -10.68
CA GLN A 733 -10.83 -13.17 -11.20
C GLN A 733 -10.77 -13.14 -12.73
N LEU A 734 -11.87 -12.78 -13.37
CA LEU A 734 -11.93 -12.64 -14.85
C LEU A 734 -11.01 -11.52 -15.33
N ASP A 735 -10.96 -10.38 -14.63
CA ASP A 735 -10.01 -9.30 -14.94
C ASP A 735 -8.56 -9.81 -14.92
N VAL A 736 -8.15 -10.51 -13.84
CA VAL A 736 -6.80 -11.08 -13.72
C VAL A 736 -6.51 -12.10 -14.83
N ILE A 737 -7.47 -12.96 -15.17
CA ILE A 737 -7.33 -13.96 -16.24
C ILE A 737 -7.18 -13.29 -17.60
N SER A 738 -7.81 -12.13 -17.82
CA SER A 738 -7.73 -11.39 -19.08
C SER A 738 -6.44 -10.60 -19.28
N ARG A 739 -5.62 -10.44 -18.23
CA ARG A 739 -4.35 -9.73 -18.31
C ARG A 739 -3.36 -10.49 -19.18
N THR A 740 -2.43 -9.76 -19.78
CA THR A 740 -1.40 -10.37 -20.62
C THR A 740 -0.57 -11.37 -19.81
N CYS A 741 -0.43 -12.58 -20.35
CA CYS A 741 0.49 -13.60 -19.84
C CYS A 741 1.59 -13.78 -20.89
N HIS A 742 2.78 -13.31 -20.58
CA HIS A 742 3.92 -13.34 -21.51
C HIS A 742 4.42 -14.76 -21.71
N LYS A 743 4.51 -15.17 -22.98
CA LYS A 743 5.01 -16.49 -23.42
C LYS A 743 6.45 -16.42 -23.93
N SER A 744 7.01 -15.23 -24.02
CA SER A 744 8.42 -14.94 -24.37
C SER A 744 8.89 -13.71 -23.59
N LEU A 745 10.19 -13.65 -23.36
CA LEU A 745 10.86 -12.47 -22.81
C LEU A 745 10.90 -11.31 -23.81
#